data_8cbb862325a971f7a4b73585d2ddf556
#
_entry.id   8cbb862325a971f7a4b73585d2ddf556
#
_cell.length_a   1.000
_cell.length_b   1.000
_cell.length_c   1.000
_cell.angle_alpha   90.00
_cell.angle_beta   90.00
_cell.angle_gamma   90.00
#
_symmetry.space_group_name_H-M   'P 1'
#
loop_
_entity.id
_entity.type
_entity.pdbx_description
1 polymer ?
#
loop_
_entity_poly.entity_id
_entity_poly.type
_entity_poly.pdbx_seq_one_letter_code
_entity_poly.pdbx_strand_id
1 'polypeptide(L)'
;MAAAAAAVATAPVDYSRLKLLCILEGPGAIVLSHALKCGTNKTTSVTLLDYLTNLPDISTANYRMLNDKQKRDVFTSLEKTHMANDPSCQSFDITLLHKCIKQACENVAGPNDACWQDDTAMEGLITKIKDERNKCVHHRTQITDEQHFMKKVSDHKSFFDRALQAIKDKYGVSDAETTIIRDNITRQIQDILQAFTENVILKMDLNKRLCFFKKESVNHLRNIYKQFEYFDPLSFLSGSQEERVHIQTVFSKLVLKEQSKTTEIDCLRLLKFLKPKPEDSQLLQLVQNQRPQLAVVSGVAGSGKTTLLTFILSEWLKEQCDRSVKHLEEYDIVLRILCRDRDAEDLETFLDLVLPSNLSVFNEPLVNFLKHCKVLFLIDGLDELNNTSEKLVTDILNVCKYTRNFSILVTSRPERVSDFLACTRQDYKQWQISIEGIHFSKRMKFALQYCTSTNQDRLKELIAKRNNTILFELPLNLIFLVTLFEDNPNCIKENTTQSSLYTNIHEWCTEKLCHRISVDPIWGKKRPHTRNTRIKRVLKEMYQMALQVLLQDRLSLSDEDTERLTDCCETEDLPTYQVLGAFFTLRSSVTNRIAKRKYYIPHKGLLEYYAARHIIQRLQDGLLSESGAIMSLLQGAHHPQTQPLDLKGLRNLFWHVAGLLSTPGAPKLPEAIKEAVNLLAETGAEWNEWLSLVEDTYFNECFLQDIAHHVRENPPHDTVTITDTTLASNAALLPYIPPRKVILKMKNEKVNVKNIHALTGHSCSELYLNHHFKHPGQVPASDAILDALHGSHLIKFLGHLSAGCLPLLPQSLRKLHLALPSNQHAGSLLAALNRTIPSKVYCLNIHVPMAMVTPEMLTSPLPDVHRVILVLSDVDKSVMKEACLVAVALHPRKRGYGTITFPRSRMKAAEWRNLLHYLAAASVRVETINVSKETITKKEERELQALAENLLQCRFWRHHDTDLFSEWI
;
A
#
# COMPACT_ATOMS: atom_id res chain seq x y z
N MET A 1 -11.55 -22.81 -42.57
CA MET A 1 -11.04 -21.83 -41.58
C MET A 1 -10.54 -20.53 -42.22
N ALA A 2 -9.99 -20.50 -43.42
CA ALA A 2 -9.58 -19.25 -44.08
C ALA A 2 -10.76 -18.42 -44.65
N ALA A 3 -11.94 -19.00 -44.86
CA ALA A 3 -13.13 -18.29 -45.30
C ALA A 3 -13.95 -17.63 -44.14
N ALA A 4 -13.71 -18.05 -42.90
CA ALA A 4 -14.37 -17.44 -41.74
C ALA A 4 -13.60 -16.20 -41.18
N ALA A 5 -12.32 -16.06 -41.53
CA ALA A 5 -11.50 -14.91 -41.16
C ALA A 5 -11.73 -13.68 -42.08
N ALA A 6 -12.40 -13.83 -43.21
CA ALA A 6 -12.68 -12.73 -44.12
C ALA A 6 -14.08 -12.09 -43.94
N ALA A 7 -14.88 -12.55 -42.98
CA ALA A 7 -16.24 -12.06 -42.74
C ALA A 7 -16.42 -11.19 -41.49
N VAL A 8 -15.35 -10.82 -40.81
CA VAL A 8 -15.36 -9.68 -39.90
C VAL A 8 -14.93 -8.45 -40.71
N ALA A 9 -15.70 -8.12 -41.71
CA ALA A 9 -15.67 -6.79 -42.32
C ALA A 9 -16.14 -5.82 -41.26
N THR A 10 -15.24 -4.98 -40.78
CA THR A 10 -15.50 -3.83 -39.94
C THR A 10 -16.69 -3.06 -40.45
N ALA A 11 -17.75 -2.96 -39.66
CA ALA A 11 -18.87 -2.07 -40.01
C ALA A 11 -18.28 -0.67 -40.20
N PRO A 12 -18.68 0.04 -41.26
CA PRO A 12 -18.12 1.37 -41.54
C PRO A 12 -18.40 2.28 -40.33
N VAL A 13 -17.37 2.93 -39.84
CA VAL A 13 -17.47 3.89 -38.72
C VAL A 13 -18.50 4.97 -39.16
N ASP A 14 -19.53 5.21 -38.34
CA ASP A 14 -20.55 6.24 -38.63
C ASP A 14 -19.97 7.64 -38.36
N TYR A 15 -19.12 8.09 -39.27
CA TYR A 15 -18.50 9.42 -39.23
C TYR A 15 -19.47 10.57 -39.22
N SER A 16 -20.64 10.38 -39.87
CA SER A 16 -21.68 11.40 -39.91
C SER A 16 -22.25 11.65 -38.51
N ARG A 17 -22.44 10.58 -37.76
CA ARG A 17 -22.86 10.68 -36.34
C ARG A 17 -21.80 11.33 -35.46
N LEU A 18 -20.51 11.03 -35.69
CA LEU A 18 -19.40 11.65 -34.97
C LEU A 18 -19.36 13.16 -35.26
N LYS A 19 -19.46 13.56 -36.50
CA LYS A 19 -19.53 15.00 -36.85
C LYS A 19 -20.72 15.69 -36.17
N LEU A 20 -21.89 15.05 -36.12
CA LEU A 20 -23.03 15.59 -35.39
C LEU A 20 -22.80 15.69 -33.90
N LEU A 21 -22.13 14.68 -33.31
CA LEU A 21 -21.76 14.74 -31.90
C LEU A 21 -20.80 15.91 -31.63
N CYS A 22 -19.76 16.10 -32.45
CA CYS A 22 -18.86 17.25 -32.34
C CYS A 22 -19.56 18.59 -32.48
N ILE A 23 -20.56 18.69 -33.39
CA ILE A 23 -21.38 19.91 -33.56
C ILE A 23 -22.25 20.15 -32.33
N LEU A 24 -22.77 19.10 -31.70
CA LEU A 24 -23.57 19.24 -30.48
C LEU A 24 -22.68 19.55 -29.25
N GLU A 25 -21.55 18.89 -29.09
CA GLU A 25 -20.64 19.07 -27.92
C GLU A 25 -19.81 20.36 -27.99
N GLY A 26 -19.43 20.84 -29.18
CA GLY A 26 -18.73 22.13 -29.38
C GLY A 26 -19.70 23.31 -29.51
N PRO A 27 -20.22 23.56 -30.70
CA PRO A 27 -21.19 24.64 -30.98
C PRO A 27 -22.40 24.64 -30.06
N GLY A 28 -22.98 23.47 -29.73
CA GLY A 28 -24.08 23.34 -28.78
C GLY A 28 -23.72 23.77 -27.35
N ALA A 29 -22.54 23.43 -26.87
CA ALA A 29 -22.07 23.87 -25.56
C ALA A 29 -21.86 25.38 -25.49
N ILE A 30 -21.48 26.04 -26.62
CA ILE A 30 -21.37 27.51 -26.69
C ILE A 30 -22.74 28.16 -26.45
N VAL A 31 -23.79 27.62 -27.05
CA VAL A 31 -25.16 28.12 -26.84
C VAL A 31 -25.58 28.01 -25.39
N LEU A 32 -25.34 26.84 -24.77
CA LEU A 32 -25.69 26.60 -23.36
C LEU A 32 -24.85 27.47 -22.42
N SER A 33 -23.56 27.61 -22.69
CA SER A 33 -22.67 28.47 -21.88
C SER A 33 -23.08 29.93 -21.98
N HIS A 34 -23.54 30.37 -23.16
CA HIS A 34 -24.07 31.74 -23.35
C HIS A 34 -25.37 31.92 -22.56
N ALA A 35 -26.31 30.96 -22.63
CA ALA A 35 -27.53 31.00 -21.82
C ALA A 35 -27.23 31.06 -20.32
N LEU A 36 -26.27 30.27 -19.83
CA LEU A 36 -25.85 30.31 -18.44
C LEU A 36 -25.23 31.65 -18.05
N LYS A 37 -24.36 32.20 -18.91
CA LYS A 37 -23.74 33.52 -18.70
C LYS A 37 -24.78 34.64 -18.64
N CYS A 38 -25.76 34.64 -19.58
CA CYS A 38 -26.80 35.68 -19.64
C CYS A 38 -27.81 35.52 -18.49
N GLY A 39 -28.15 34.29 -18.14
CA GLY A 39 -29.16 34.01 -17.12
C GLY A 39 -28.65 34.10 -15.68
N THR A 40 -27.34 34.23 -15.45
CA THR A 40 -26.76 34.42 -14.12
C THR A 40 -26.16 35.82 -13.99
N ASN A 41 -26.40 36.50 -12.86
CA ASN A 41 -25.77 37.79 -12.55
C ASN A 41 -24.31 37.60 -12.01
N LYS A 42 -23.67 36.46 -12.35
CA LYS A 42 -22.36 36.08 -11.89
C LYS A 42 -21.24 36.86 -12.60
N THR A 43 -20.33 37.46 -11.83
CA THR A 43 -19.10 38.04 -12.40
C THR A 43 -18.17 36.92 -12.89
N THR A 44 -17.27 37.19 -13.81
CA THR A 44 -16.34 36.22 -14.40
C THR A 44 -15.34 35.64 -13.41
N SER A 45 -15.13 36.29 -12.27
CA SER A 45 -14.21 35.88 -11.20
C SER A 45 -14.86 34.99 -10.14
N VAL A 46 -16.17 34.92 -10.06
CA VAL A 46 -16.92 34.12 -9.08
C VAL A 46 -17.21 32.74 -9.66
N THR A 47 -16.99 31.66 -8.89
CA THR A 47 -17.38 30.32 -9.32
C THR A 47 -18.90 30.15 -9.33
N LEU A 48 -19.39 29.21 -10.10
CA LEU A 48 -20.84 28.97 -10.13
C LEU A 48 -21.36 28.42 -8.81
N LEU A 49 -20.55 27.65 -8.09
CA LEU A 49 -20.92 27.13 -6.78
C LEU A 49 -21.02 28.26 -5.73
N ASP A 50 -20.07 29.20 -5.74
CA ASP A 50 -20.10 30.37 -4.85
C ASP A 50 -21.30 31.28 -5.20
N TYR A 51 -21.61 31.44 -6.46
CA TYR A 51 -22.80 32.19 -6.92
C TYR A 51 -24.10 31.58 -6.35
N LEU A 52 -24.27 30.25 -6.47
CA LEU A 52 -25.44 29.55 -5.95
C LEU A 52 -25.58 29.57 -4.42
N THR A 53 -24.46 29.54 -3.70
CA THR A 53 -24.48 29.65 -2.24
C THR A 53 -24.81 31.02 -1.71
N ASN A 54 -24.55 32.06 -2.51
CA ASN A 54 -24.73 33.47 -2.14
C ASN A 54 -25.82 34.18 -2.96
N LEU A 55 -26.85 33.45 -3.42
CA LEU A 55 -27.98 34.03 -4.16
C LEU A 55 -28.70 35.11 -3.32
N PRO A 56 -28.98 36.29 -3.89
CA PRO A 56 -29.68 37.35 -3.16
C PRO A 56 -31.13 36.96 -2.92
N ASP A 57 -31.74 37.59 -1.91
CA ASP A 57 -33.14 37.32 -1.53
C ASP A 57 -34.16 37.57 -2.62
N ILE A 58 -33.83 38.43 -3.57
CA ILE A 58 -34.69 38.76 -4.74
C ILE A 58 -34.45 37.80 -5.95
N SER A 59 -33.54 36.83 -5.87
CA SER A 59 -33.26 35.92 -6.99
C SER A 59 -34.43 35.05 -7.35
N THR A 60 -34.71 34.94 -8.63
CA THR A 60 -35.75 34.08 -9.21
C THR A 60 -35.22 32.72 -9.62
N ALA A 61 -33.91 32.45 -9.39
CA ALA A 61 -33.27 31.18 -9.74
C ALA A 61 -33.92 29.98 -8.99
N ASN A 62 -34.20 28.90 -9.71
CA ASN A 62 -34.87 27.71 -9.16
C ASN A 62 -34.13 27.12 -7.96
N TYR A 63 -32.79 27.21 -7.92
CA TYR A 63 -31.97 26.73 -6.81
C TYR A 63 -32.35 27.35 -5.46
N ARG A 64 -32.79 28.61 -5.48
CA ARG A 64 -33.20 29.30 -4.24
C ARG A 64 -34.46 28.67 -3.63
N MET A 65 -35.37 28.15 -4.43
CA MET A 65 -36.64 27.55 -4.00
C MET A 65 -36.46 26.14 -3.44
N LEU A 66 -35.24 25.55 -3.54
CA LEU A 66 -34.96 24.22 -3.03
C LEU A 66 -34.74 24.27 -1.50
N ASN A 67 -35.23 23.25 -0.78
CA ASN A 67 -34.89 23.05 0.60
C ASN A 67 -33.43 22.52 0.74
N ASP A 68 -32.90 22.52 1.96
CA ASP A 68 -31.49 22.18 2.19
C ASP A 68 -31.11 20.75 1.76
N LYS A 69 -32.05 19.81 1.82
CA LYS A 69 -31.83 18.44 1.31
C LYS A 69 -31.75 18.47 -0.22
N GLN A 70 -32.69 19.12 -0.89
CA GLN A 70 -32.69 19.24 -2.34
C GLN A 70 -31.46 20.00 -2.87
N LYS A 71 -30.99 21.05 -2.18
CA LYS A 71 -29.75 21.78 -2.52
C LYS A 71 -28.52 20.87 -2.41
N ARG A 72 -28.50 19.94 -1.43
CA ARG A 72 -27.40 18.96 -1.32
C ARG A 72 -27.42 17.94 -2.45
N ASP A 73 -28.60 17.51 -2.89
CA ASP A 73 -28.78 16.38 -3.79
C ASP A 73 -28.90 16.79 -5.27
N VAL A 74 -29.20 18.06 -5.55
CA VAL A 74 -29.39 18.55 -6.94
C VAL A 74 -28.13 18.44 -7.80
N PHE A 75 -26.94 18.61 -7.21
CA PHE A 75 -25.66 18.42 -7.88
C PHE A 75 -24.86 17.35 -7.16
N THR A 76 -24.25 16.44 -7.92
CA THR A 76 -23.31 15.45 -7.39
C THR A 76 -22.05 16.13 -6.85
N SER A 77 -21.28 15.42 -6.02
CA SER A 77 -20.00 15.94 -5.50
C SER A 77 -19.02 16.30 -6.62
N LEU A 78 -18.98 15.52 -7.71
CA LEU A 78 -18.14 15.77 -8.87
C LEU A 78 -18.59 17.03 -9.60
N GLU A 79 -19.89 17.20 -9.85
CA GLU A 79 -20.44 18.41 -10.48
C GLU A 79 -20.14 19.66 -9.64
N LYS A 80 -20.26 19.59 -8.31
CA LYS A 80 -19.88 20.68 -7.38
C LYS A 80 -18.41 21.03 -7.48
N THR A 81 -17.54 20.00 -7.61
CA THR A 81 -16.10 20.22 -7.79
C THR A 81 -15.81 20.95 -9.12
N HIS A 82 -16.47 20.55 -10.21
CA HIS A 82 -16.35 21.27 -11.48
C HIS A 82 -16.85 22.72 -11.37
N MET A 83 -17.99 22.93 -10.71
CA MET A 83 -18.57 24.26 -10.51
C MET A 83 -17.72 25.18 -9.62
N ALA A 84 -16.93 24.59 -8.70
CA ALA A 84 -16.01 25.33 -7.82
C ALA A 84 -14.68 25.68 -8.50
N ASN A 85 -14.23 24.88 -9.47
CA ASN A 85 -12.88 25.00 -10.05
C ASN A 85 -12.84 25.76 -11.39
N ASP A 86 -13.98 25.94 -12.08
CA ASP A 86 -14.04 26.67 -13.35
C ASP A 86 -14.99 27.87 -13.27
N PRO A 87 -14.48 29.06 -12.92
CA PRO A 87 -15.29 30.30 -12.91
C PRO A 87 -15.88 30.68 -14.29
N SER A 88 -15.24 30.23 -15.38
CA SER A 88 -15.69 30.49 -16.75
C SER A 88 -16.79 29.55 -17.21
N CYS A 89 -17.00 28.41 -16.55
CA CYS A 89 -17.91 27.33 -16.93
C CYS A 89 -17.64 26.73 -18.34
N GLN A 90 -16.42 26.95 -18.89
CA GLN A 90 -16.03 26.45 -20.20
C GLN A 90 -15.73 24.95 -20.24
N SER A 91 -15.38 24.37 -19.13
CA SER A 91 -15.12 22.93 -19.01
C SER A 91 -16.37 22.09 -18.75
N PHE A 92 -17.54 22.70 -18.62
CA PHE A 92 -18.78 21.99 -18.32
C PHE A 92 -19.31 21.28 -19.58
N ASP A 93 -19.66 19.98 -19.40
CA ASP A 93 -20.35 19.26 -20.47
C ASP A 93 -21.79 19.73 -20.64
N ILE A 94 -22.42 19.36 -21.76
CA ILE A 94 -23.80 19.74 -22.10
C ILE A 94 -24.80 19.34 -21.00
N THR A 95 -24.58 18.20 -20.34
CA THR A 95 -25.48 17.71 -19.28
C THR A 95 -25.41 18.60 -18.05
N LEU A 96 -24.19 18.95 -17.65
CA LEU A 96 -23.97 19.85 -16.52
C LEU A 96 -24.42 21.27 -16.84
N LEU A 97 -24.12 21.80 -18.04
CA LEU A 97 -24.60 23.10 -18.48
C LEU A 97 -26.14 23.19 -18.44
N HIS A 98 -26.83 22.20 -19.03
CA HIS A 98 -28.30 22.14 -19.00
C HIS A 98 -28.82 22.14 -17.55
N LYS A 99 -28.21 21.36 -16.67
CA LYS A 99 -28.61 21.29 -15.27
C LYS A 99 -28.33 22.59 -14.52
N CYS A 100 -27.21 23.24 -14.80
CA CYS A 100 -26.87 24.56 -14.26
C CYS A 100 -27.85 25.63 -14.71
N ILE A 101 -28.19 25.66 -16.01
CA ILE A 101 -29.19 26.63 -16.54
C ILE A 101 -30.53 26.45 -15.80
N LYS A 102 -30.99 25.22 -15.67
CA LYS A 102 -32.25 24.87 -15.02
C LYS A 102 -32.30 25.31 -13.55
N GLN A 103 -31.17 25.40 -12.88
CA GLN A 103 -31.10 25.69 -11.46
C GLN A 103 -30.60 27.11 -11.13
N ALA A 104 -29.65 27.62 -11.91
CA ALA A 104 -28.89 28.83 -11.57
C ALA A 104 -29.38 30.09 -12.31
N CYS A 105 -30.02 29.93 -13.50
CA CYS A 105 -30.46 31.09 -14.27
C CYS A 105 -31.71 31.73 -13.68
N GLU A 106 -31.74 33.06 -13.77
CA GLU A 106 -32.90 33.87 -13.41
C GLU A 106 -34.02 33.76 -14.44
N ASN A 107 -35.26 33.88 -14.00
CA ASN A 107 -36.45 33.90 -14.83
C ASN A 107 -36.63 32.66 -15.75
N VAL A 108 -36.05 31.51 -15.39
CA VAL A 108 -36.33 30.26 -16.11
C VAL A 108 -37.54 29.54 -15.51
N ALA A 109 -38.20 28.73 -16.32
CA ALA A 109 -39.37 27.93 -15.91
C ALA A 109 -38.99 26.97 -14.76
N GLY A 110 -39.96 26.65 -13.91
CA GLY A 110 -39.78 25.68 -12.83
C GLY A 110 -39.26 24.33 -13.37
N PRO A 111 -38.55 23.52 -12.54
CA PRO A 111 -37.89 22.31 -13.02
C PRO A 111 -38.76 21.25 -13.69
N ASN A 112 -40.08 21.28 -13.41
CA ASN A 112 -41.06 20.33 -13.96
C ASN A 112 -42.10 21.02 -14.86
N ASP A 113 -41.88 22.28 -15.26
CA ASP A 113 -42.74 23.05 -16.13
C ASP A 113 -42.73 22.48 -17.55
N ALA A 114 -43.89 22.58 -18.23
CA ALA A 114 -44.08 22.15 -19.64
C ALA A 114 -43.20 22.93 -20.63
N CYS A 115 -42.75 24.14 -20.28
CA CYS A 115 -41.82 24.92 -21.09
C CYS A 115 -40.52 24.19 -21.43
N TRP A 116 -40.07 23.24 -20.58
CA TRP A 116 -38.90 22.41 -20.87
C TRP A 116 -39.10 21.37 -21.97
N GLN A 117 -40.34 21.21 -22.45
CA GLN A 117 -40.71 20.36 -23.59
C GLN A 117 -41.22 21.17 -24.78
N ASP A 118 -41.34 22.49 -24.65
CA ASP A 118 -41.85 23.39 -25.71
C ASP A 118 -40.69 23.79 -26.65
N ASP A 119 -40.69 23.31 -27.86
CA ASP A 119 -39.70 23.61 -28.92
C ASP A 119 -39.65 25.09 -29.36
N THR A 120 -40.52 25.94 -28.84
CA THR A 120 -40.54 27.40 -29.11
C THR A 120 -39.97 28.20 -27.94
N ALA A 121 -39.97 27.65 -26.71
CA ALA A 121 -39.43 28.27 -25.54
C ALA A 121 -37.90 28.06 -25.44
N MET A 122 -37.19 29.00 -24.81
CA MET A 122 -35.73 28.87 -24.56
C MET A 122 -35.41 27.57 -23.84
N GLU A 123 -36.16 27.23 -22.82
CA GLU A 123 -36.02 26.05 -22.00
C GLU A 123 -36.10 24.76 -22.80
N GLY A 124 -37.09 24.66 -23.68
CA GLY A 124 -37.27 23.48 -24.54
C GLY A 124 -36.18 23.37 -25.60
N LEU A 125 -35.75 24.48 -26.20
CA LEU A 125 -34.64 24.50 -27.15
C LEU A 125 -33.32 24.06 -26.53
N ILE A 126 -33.03 24.49 -25.30
CA ILE A 126 -31.86 24.07 -24.52
C ILE A 126 -31.94 22.56 -24.19
N THR A 127 -33.11 22.06 -23.78
CA THR A 127 -33.34 20.64 -23.53
C THR A 127 -33.15 19.81 -24.79
N LYS A 128 -33.59 20.31 -25.93
CA LYS A 128 -33.46 19.63 -27.22
C LYS A 128 -31.99 19.46 -27.64
N ILE A 129 -31.14 20.45 -27.40
CA ILE A 129 -29.68 20.33 -27.65
C ILE A 129 -29.09 19.15 -26.84
N LYS A 130 -29.44 19.05 -25.57
CA LYS A 130 -29.01 17.92 -24.70
C LYS A 130 -29.55 16.58 -25.16
N ASP A 131 -30.83 16.54 -25.57
CA ASP A 131 -31.50 15.30 -25.97
C ASP A 131 -30.98 14.78 -27.33
N GLU A 132 -30.72 15.66 -28.30
CA GLU A 132 -30.08 15.28 -29.55
C GLU A 132 -28.63 14.78 -29.31
N ARG A 133 -27.88 15.42 -28.42
CA ARG A 133 -26.56 14.93 -28.01
C ARG A 133 -26.66 13.51 -27.40
N ASN A 134 -27.63 13.28 -26.53
CA ASN A 134 -27.81 11.96 -25.89
C ASN A 134 -28.27 10.91 -26.94
N LYS A 135 -29.07 11.25 -27.92
CA LYS A 135 -29.42 10.36 -29.05
C LYS A 135 -28.17 9.98 -29.85
N CYS A 136 -27.26 10.92 -30.12
CA CYS A 136 -26.02 10.65 -30.81
C CYS A 136 -25.09 9.75 -29.99
N VAL A 137 -24.93 10.02 -28.70
CA VAL A 137 -24.07 9.22 -27.80
C VAL A 137 -24.60 7.78 -27.65
N HIS A 138 -25.91 7.61 -27.50
CA HIS A 138 -26.51 6.27 -27.29
C HIS A 138 -26.91 5.56 -28.60
N HIS A 139 -26.29 5.90 -29.73
CA HIS A 139 -26.50 5.25 -31.03
C HIS A 139 -27.97 5.22 -31.52
N ARG A 140 -28.80 6.13 -31.01
CA ARG A 140 -30.23 6.25 -31.41
C ARG A 140 -30.45 7.12 -32.65
N THR A 141 -29.41 7.87 -33.08
CA THR A 141 -29.45 8.66 -34.31
C THR A 141 -28.97 7.79 -35.45
N GLN A 142 -29.89 7.41 -36.35
CA GLN A 142 -29.56 6.76 -37.60
C GLN A 142 -29.35 7.80 -38.68
N ILE A 143 -28.27 7.70 -39.44
CA ILE A 143 -27.95 8.54 -40.60
C ILE A 143 -27.83 7.59 -41.78
N THR A 144 -28.73 7.77 -42.74
CA THR A 144 -28.88 6.87 -43.89
C THR A 144 -27.94 7.22 -45.03
N ASP A 145 -27.67 8.51 -45.22
CA ASP A 145 -26.87 9.05 -46.33
C ASP A 145 -26.39 10.47 -46.04
N GLU A 146 -25.61 11.04 -46.95
CA GLU A 146 -25.02 12.37 -46.81
C GLU A 146 -26.09 13.50 -46.88
N GLN A 147 -27.15 13.32 -47.65
CA GLN A 147 -28.24 14.32 -47.70
C GLN A 147 -28.97 14.37 -46.34
N HIS A 148 -29.23 13.21 -45.76
CA HIS A 148 -29.81 13.13 -44.42
C HIS A 148 -28.87 13.73 -43.36
N PHE A 149 -27.55 13.47 -43.46
CA PHE A 149 -26.54 14.07 -42.58
C PHE A 149 -26.58 15.61 -42.70
N MET A 150 -26.46 16.17 -43.89
CA MET A 150 -26.44 17.62 -44.10
C MET A 150 -27.75 18.26 -43.65
N LYS A 151 -28.90 17.58 -43.83
CA LYS A 151 -30.19 18.01 -43.28
C LYS A 151 -30.12 18.10 -41.75
N LYS A 152 -29.60 17.08 -41.06
CA LYS A 152 -29.40 17.08 -39.61
C LYS A 152 -28.49 18.22 -39.14
N VAL A 153 -27.39 18.50 -39.84
CA VAL A 153 -26.51 19.64 -39.55
C VAL A 153 -27.27 20.98 -39.68
N SER A 154 -28.07 21.11 -40.74
CA SER A 154 -28.92 22.31 -40.95
C SER A 154 -29.97 22.46 -39.85
N ASP A 155 -30.60 21.34 -39.47
CA ASP A 155 -31.57 21.31 -38.36
C ASP A 155 -30.93 21.77 -37.06
N HIS A 156 -29.73 21.22 -36.73
CA HIS A 156 -29.03 21.63 -35.51
C HIS A 156 -28.61 23.10 -35.54
N LYS A 157 -28.10 23.60 -36.65
CA LYS A 157 -27.80 25.03 -36.81
C LYS A 157 -29.05 25.89 -36.58
N SER A 158 -30.18 25.52 -37.16
CA SER A 158 -31.46 26.19 -36.94
C SER A 158 -31.88 26.16 -35.46
N PHE A 159 -31.67 25.06 -34.77
CA PHE A 159 -31.92 25.00 -33.30
C PHE A 159 -31.01 25.96 -32.53
N PHE A 160 -29.73 26.02 -32.85
CA PHE A 160 -28.78 26.94 -32.18
C PHE A 160 -29.20 28.40 -32.43
N ASP A 161 -29.54 28.75 -33.66
CA ASP A 161 -30.00 30.11 -34.01
C ASP A 161 -31.27 30.48 -33.24
N ARG A 162 -32.26 29.58 -33.20
CA ARG A 162 -33.50 29.80 -32.43
C ARG A 162 -33.25 29.92 -30.94
N ALA A 163 -32.33 29.08 -30.38
CA ALA A 163 -31.98 29.15 -28.99
C ALA A 163 -31.27 30.47 -28.66
N LEU A 164 -30.35 30.93 -29.51
CA LEU A 164 -29.70 32.22 -29.36
C LEU A 164 -30.67 33.37 -29.41
N GLN A 165 -31.66 33.32 -30.32
CA GLN A 165 -32.71 34.35 -30.39
C GLN A 165 -33.57 34.32 -29.11
N ALA A 166 -33.98 33.15 -28.64
CA ALA A 166 -34.75 33.03 -27.41
C ALA A 166 -34.00 33.50 -26.17
N ILE A 167 -32.67 33.27 -26.10
CA ILE A 167 -31.79 33.80 -25.07
C ILE A 167 -31.74 35.33 -25.13
N LYS A 168 -31.56 35.89 -26.35
CA LYS A 168 -31.54 37.32 -26.57
C LYS A 168 -32.84 37.96 -26.09
N ASP A 169 -33.98 37.43 -26.53
CA ASP A 169 -35.30 37.99 -26.21
C ASP A 169 -35.60 37.90 -24.71
N LYS A 170 -35.14 36.82 -24.05
CA LYS A 170 -35.36 36.61 -22.63
C LYS A 170 -34.46 37.47 -21.72
N TYR A 171 -33.21 37.64 -22.08
CA TYR A 171 -32.21 38.32 -21.24
C TYR A 171 -31.80 39.72 -21.78
N GLY A 172 -32.40 40.21 -22.88
CA GLY A 172 -32.08 41.54 -23.43
C GLY A 172 -30.66 41.67 -23.98
N VAL A 173 -30.09 40.55 -24.53
CA VAL A 173 -28.72 40.54 -25.10
C VAL A 173 -28.69 41.41 -26.37
N SER A 174 -27.59 42.14 -26.59
CA SER A 174 -27.44 42.98 -27.79
C SER A 174 -27.34 42.19 -29.08
N ASP A 175 -27.79 42.76 -30.19
CA ASP A 175 -27.65 42.17 -31.52
C ASP A 175 -26.17 41.90 -31.87
N ALA A 176 -25.28 42.79 -31.49
CA ALA A 176 -23.84 42.64 -31.74
C ALA A 176 -23.27 41.39 -31.04
N GLU A 177 -23.58 41.16 -29.76
CA GLU A 177 -23.11 40.01 -29.01
C GLU A 177 -23.71 38.70 -29.57
N THR A 178 -25.01 38.70 -29.88
CA THR A 178 -25.67 37.54 -30.46
C THR A 178 -25.08 37.17 -31.83
N THR A 179 -24.74 38.17 -32.66
CA THR A 179 -24.11 37.98 -33.96
C THR A 179 -22.71 37.39 -33.83
N ILE A 180 -21.86 37.90 -32.91
CA ILE A 180 -20.52 37.35 -32.64
C ILE A 180 -20.57 35.88 -32.29
N ILE A 181 -21.53 35.46 -31.44
CA ILE A 181 -21.68 34.07 -31.03
C ILE A 181 -22.21 33.22 -32.20
N ARG A 182 -23.17 33.71 -32.97
CA ARG A 182 -23.68 33.03 -34.17
C ARG A 182 -22.59 32.80 -35.21
N ASP A 183 -21.75 33.80 -35.45
CA ASP A 183 -20.62 33.69 -36.37
C ASP A 183 -19.57 32.69 -35.87
N ASN A 184 -19.29 32.70 -34.58
CA ASN A 184 -18.38 31.71 -33.97
C ASN A 184 -18.92 30.29 -34.14
N ILE A 185 -20.18 30.04 -33.84
CA ILE A 185 -20.82 28.74 -33.99
C ILE A 185 -20.80 28.30 -35.47
N THR A 186 -21.13 29.23 -36.41
CA THR A 186 -21.11 28.95 -37.83
C THR A 186 -19.71 28.55 -38.30
N ARG A 187 -18.67 29.28 -37.85
CA ARG A 187 -17.28 28.97 -38.16
C ARG A 187 -16.89 27.60 -37.62
N GLN A 188 -17.17 27.30 -36.34
CA GLN A 188 -16.86 26.00 -35.76
C GLN A 188 -17.57 24.84 -36.48
N ILE A 189 -18.83 25.00 -36.88
CA ILE A 189 -19.54 24.00 -37.69
C ILE A 189 -18.81 23.79 -39.02
N GLN A 190 -18.40 24.86 -39.70
CA GLN A 190 -17.65 24.77 -40.94
C GLN A 190 -16.31 24.09 -40.78
N ASP A 191 -15.56 24.44 -39.71
CA ASP A 191 -14.29 23.82 -39.36
C ASP A 191 -14.45 22.32 -39.09
N ILE A 192 -15.49 21.91 -38.35
CA ILE A 192 -15.83 20.51 -38.13
C ILE A 192 -16.16 19.80 -39.44
N LEU A 193 -16.93 20.39 -40.29
CA LEU A 193 -17.32 19.83 -41.59
C LEU A 193 -16.10 19.68 -42.53
N GLN A 194 -15.21 20.67 -42.56
CA GLN A 194 -13.98 20.69 -43.38
C GLN A 194 -12.89 19.77 -42.81
N ALA A 195 -12.69 19.73 -41.50
CA ALA A 195 -11.73 18.84 -40.88
C ALA A 195 -12.05 17.36 -41.06
N PHE A 196 -13.32 17.04 -41.32
CA PHE A 196 -13.84 15.69 -41.44
C PHE A 196 -14.23 15.33 -42.87
N THR A 197 -13.58 15.78 -43.91
CA THR A 197 -13.76 15.15 -45.22
C THR A 197 -13.34 13.69 -45.15
N GLU A 198 -14.18 12.77 -45.72
CA GLU A 198 -14.11 11.31 -45.57
C GLU A 198 -12.72 10.67 -45.76
N ASN A 199 -11.86 11.33 -46.50
CA ASN A 199 -10.49 10.89 -46.73
C ASN A 199 -9.51 11.17 -45.61
N VAL A 200 -9.81 12.04 -44.62
CA VAL A 200 -8.87 12.46 -43.61
C VAL A 200 -8.92 11.51 -42.40
N ILE A 201 -10.07 10.95 -42.07
CA ILE A 201 -10.17 10.02 -40.91
C ILE A 201 -9.78 8.61 -41.29
N LEU A 202 -10.14 8.13 -42.49
CA LEU A 202 -9.63 6.85 -43.01
C LEU A 202 -8.13 6.91 -43.27
N LYS A 203 -7.59 8.10 -43.55
CA LYS A 203 -6.15 8.39 -43.63
C LYS A 203 -5.59 9.07 -42.38
N MET A 204 -6.36 9.26 -41.30
CA MET A 204 -5.74 9.47 -40.00
C MET A 204 -4.96 8.21 -39.71
N ASP A 205 -3.66 8.31 -39.96
CA ASP A 205 -2.67 7.35 -39.59
C ASP A 205 -3.01 6.81 -38.18
N LEU A 206 -2.93 5.51 -38.00
CA LEU A 206 -3.12 4.84 -36.70
C LEU A 206 -2.48 5.63 -35.55
N ASN A 207 -1.37 6.30 -35.83
CA ASN A 207 -0.64 7.17 -34.90
C ASN A 207 -1.48 8.37 -34.41
N LYS A 208 -2.30 9.02 -35.23
CA LYS A 208 -3.15 10.14 -34.80
C LYS A 208 -4.34 9.67 -33.98
N ARG A 209 -4.92 8.52 -34.34
CA ARG A 209 -6.01 7.87 -33.58
C ARG A 209 -5.50 7.43 -32.20
N LEU A 210 -4.30 6.85 -32.14
CA LEU A 210 -3.60 6.48 -30.92
C LEU A 210 -3.26 7.71 -30.05
N CYS A 211 -2.81 8.80 -30.68
CA CYS A 211 -2.51 10.05 -29.96
C CYS A 211 -3.76 10.64 -29.30
N PHE A 212 -4.89 10.62 -30.03
CA PHE A 212 -6.19 11.04 -29.49
C PHE A 212 -6.64 10.11 -28.35
N PHE A 213 -6.63 8.79 -28.58
CA PHE A 213 -6.96 7.80 -27.55
C PHE A 213 -6.14 8.00 -26.28
N LYS A 214 -4.81 8.11 -26.41
CA LYS A 214 -3.92 8.34 -25.26
C LYS A 214 -4.27 9.63 -24.53
N LYS A 215 -4.41 10.73 -25.24
CA LYS A 215 -4.71 12.05 -24.66
C LYS A 215 -6.02 12.05 -23.87
N GLU A 216 -7.08 11.56 -24.49
CA GLU A 216 -8.42 11.54 -23.85
C GLU A 216 -8.44 10.57 -22.66
N SER A 217 -7.87 9.36 -22.81
CA SER A 217 -7.79 8.38 -21.74
C SER A 217 -6.99 8.93 -20.56
N VAL A 218 -5.81 9.50 -20.79
CA VAL A 218 -4.94 10.06 -19.74
C VAL A 218 -5.63 11.22 -19.02
N ASN A 219 -6.23 12.16 -19.76
CA ASN A 219 -6.92 13.30 -19.15
C ASN A 219 -8.10 12.84 -18.29
N HIS A 220 -8.88 11.90 -18.78
CA HIS A 220 -10.02 11.36 -18.05
C HIS A 220 -9.60 10.60 -16.80
N LEU A 221 -8.64 9.68 -16.92
CA LEU A 221 -8.10 8.93 -15.79
C LEU A 221 -7.45 9.83 -14.73
N ARG A 222 -6.70 10.86 -15.17
CA ARG A 222 -6.14 11.84 -14.24
C ARG A 222 -7.23 12.55 -13.44
N ASN A 223 -8.33 12.93 -14.07
CA ASN A 223 -9.45 13.57 -13.37
C ASN A 223 -10.13 12.62 -12.38
N ILE A 224 -10.34 11.35 -12.75
CA ILE A 224 -10.91 10.34 -11.85
C ILE A 224 -9.95 10.09 -10.68
N TYR A 225 -8.65 9.99 -10.95
CA TYR A 225 -7.65 9.63 -9.94
C TYR A 225 -7.28 10.77 -8.99
N LYS A 226 -7.61 12.02 -9.27
CA LYS A 226 -7.42 13.14 -8.33
C LYS A 226 -8.02 12.89 -6.95
N GLN A 227 -9.13 12.14 -6.87
CA GLN A 227 -9.73 11.76 -5.59
C GLN A 227 -8.79 10.91 -4.71
N PHE A 228 -7.78 10.26 -5.30
CA PHE A 228 -6.80 9.42 -4.59
C PHE A 228 -5.55 10.19 -4.13
N GLU A 229 -5.44 11.47 -4.42
CA GLU A 229 -4.34 12.32 -3.90
C GLU A 229 -4.45 12.53 -2.40
N TYR A 230 -5.64 12.37 -1.85
CA TYR A 230 -5.93 12.53 -0.44
C TYR A 230 -6.15 11.17 0.21
N PHE A 231 -5.49 10.98 1.33
CA PHE A 231 -5.56 9.77 2.14
C PHE A 231 -6.27 10.08 3.45
N ASP A 232 -7.35 9.37 3.71
CA ASP A 232 -8.05 9.39 4.98
C ASP A 232 -8.27 7.96 5.47
N PRO A 233 -7.28 7.41 6.23
CA PRO A 233 -7.38 6.05 6.75
C PRO A 233 -8.48 5.91 7.80
N LEU A 234 -8.96 7.03 8.33
CA LEU A 234 -9.90 7.12 9.44
C LEU A 234 -11.21 7.81 9.04
N SER A 235 -11.56 7.79 7.75
CA SER A 235 -12.76 8.45 7.21
C SER A 235 -14.06 8.08 7.94
N PHE A 236 -14.09 6.91 8.57
CA PHE A 236 -15.22 6.46 9.40
C PHE A 236 -15.21 7.03 10.82
N LEU A 237 -14.08 7.60 11.26
CA LEU A 237 -13.89 8.16 12.60
C LEU A 237 -14.04 9.69 12.61
N SER A 238 -13.59 10.36 11.55
CA SER A 238 -13.71 11.81 11.38
C SER A 238 -15.08 12.12 10.78
N GLY A 239 -16.01 12.59 11.58
CA GLY A 239 -17.32 13.08 11.10
C GLY A 239 -17.25 14.38 10.28
N SER A 240 -16.07 14.94 10.02
CA SER A 240 -15.82 16.18 9.27
C SER A 240 -14.92 15.92 8.06
N GLN A 241 -15.26 16.51 6.91
CA GLN A 241 -14.46 16.40 5.66
C GLN A 241 -13.12 17.16 5.72
N GLU A 242 -12.77 17.80 6.82
CA GLU A 242 -11.71 18.80 6.89
C GLU A 242 -10.29 18.26 7.14
N GLU A 243 -10.11 16.96 7.45
CA GLU A 243 -8.79 16.40 7.79
C GLU A 243 -8.19 15.46 6.73
N ARG A 244 -8.49 15.68 5.45
CA ARG A 244 -7.87 14.90 4.38
C ARG A 244 -6.41 15.30 4.23
N VAL A 245 -5.49 14.36 4.50
CA VAL A 245 -4.06 14.61 4.34
C VAL A 245 -3.59 14.11 2.97
N HIS A 246 -2.77 14.91 2.30
CA HIS A 246 -2.22 14.53 1.00
C HIS A 246 -1.34 13.28 1.16
N ILE A 247 -1.54 12.25 0.32
CA ILE A 247 -0.87 10.94 0.45
C ILE A 247 0.66 11.04 0.49
N GLN A 248 1.23 12.03 -0.18
CA GLN A 248 2.67 12.24 -0.23
C GLN A 248 3.26 12.72 1.10
N THR A 249 2.50 13.48 1.90
CA THR A 249 2.96 13.92 3.22
C THR A 249 2.94 12.79 4.23
N VAL A 250 2.06 11.81 4.03
CA VAL A 250 1.83 10.69 4.94
C VAL A 250 2.62 9.45 4.53
N PHE A 251 2.94 9.29 3.22
CA PHE A 251 3.62 8.11 2.72
C PHE A 251 5.03 7.98 3.31
N SER A 252 5.18 7.05 4.25
CA SER A 252 6.48 6.60 4.72
C SER A 252 6.98 5.47 3.83
N LYS A 253 8.28 5.50 3.47
CA LYS A 253 8.88 4.43 2.67
C LYS A 253 8.72 3.09 3.40
N LEU A 254 7.92 2.21 2.83
CA LEU A 254 7.70 0.86 3.32
C LEU A 254 8.97 0.03 3.09
N VAL A 255 9.19 -0.95 3.95
CA VAL A 255 10.23 -1.96 3.76
C VAL A 255 9.71 -3.01 2.80
N LEU A 256 10.32 -3.09 1.63
CA LEU A 256 10.05 -4.12 0.62
C LEU A 256 11.24 -5.07 0.58
N LYS A 257 10.98 -6.37 0.49
CA LYS A 257 12.02 -7.39 0.31
C LYS A 257 11.70 -8.30 -0.87
N GLU A 258 12.73 -8.60 -1.65
CA GLU A 258 12.66 -9.67 -2.68
C GLU A 258 12.85 -11.01 -1.97
N GLN A 259 11.87 -11.94 -2.08
CA GLN A 259 11.92 -13.21 -1.35
C GLN A 259 13.14 -14.07 -1.70
N SER A 260 13.69 -13.94 -2.92
CA SER A 260 14.84 -14.75 -3.36
C SER A 260 16.19 -14.29 -2.78
N LYS A 261 16.31 -13.04 -2.28
CA LYS A 261 17.61 -12.44 -1.93
C LYS A 261 17.69 -11.74 -0.57
N THR A 262 16.62 -11.66 0.20
CA THR A 262 16.53 -10.93 1.49
C THR A 262 17.01 -9.47 1.46
N THR A 263 17.17 -8.89 0.28
CA THR A 263 17.65 -7.50 0.11
C THR A 263 16.49 -6.52 0.19
N GLU A 264 16.67 -5.44 0.95
CA GLU A 264 15.70 -4.35 0.99
C GLU A 264 15.61 -3.63 -0.36
N ILE A 265 14.38 -3.36 -0.78
CA ILE A 265 14.06 -2.66 -2.03
C ILE A 265 13.50 -1.28 -1.69
N ASP A 266 14.03 -0.24 -2.32
CA ASP A 266 13.43 1.08 -2.26
C ASP A 266 12.11 1.07 -3.05
N CYS A 267 10.98 1.39 -2.39
CA CYS A 267 9.67 1.43 -3.03
C CYS A 267 9.61 2.40 -4.23
N LEU A 268 10.44 3.44 -4.26
CA LEU A 268 10.56 4.35 -5.40
C LEU A 268 11.21 3.69 -6.64
N ARG A 269 11.82 2.53 -6.48
CA ARG A 269 12.44 1.74 -7.55
C ARG A 269 11.70 0.44 -7.84
N LEU A 270 10.49 0.28 -7.31
CA LEU A 270 9.71 -0.97 -7.44
C LEU A 270 9.49 -1.35 -8.91
N LEU A 271 9.20 -0.38 -9.78
CA LEU A 271 8.91 -0.63 -11.20
C LEU A 271 10.11 -1.14 -12.00
N LYS A 272 11.34 -1.12 -11.44
CA LYS A 272 12.52 -1.75 -12.09
C LYS A 272 12.33 -3.26 -12.36
N PHE A 273 11.51 -3.94 -11.53
CA PHE A 273 11.22 -5.37 -11.67
C PHE A 273 10.30 -5.66 -12.86
N LEU A 274 9.62 -4.66 -13.39
CA LEU A 274 8.74 -4.78 -14.55
C LEU A 274 9.47 -4.48 -15.86
N LYS A 275 10.78 -4.21 -15.81
CA LYS A 275 11.61 -4.01 -17.01
C LYS A 275 12.34 -5.28 -17.43
N PRO A 276 12.45 -5.57 -18.75
CA PRO A 276 13.38 -6.57 -19.25
C PRO A 276 14.83 -6.15 -18.93
N LYS A 277 15.67 -7.07 -18.47
CA LYS A 277 17.09 -6.77 -18.20
C LYS A 277 17.84 -6.50 -19.51
N PRO A 278 18.78 -5.52 -19.55
CA PRO A 278 19.59 -5.22 -20.73
C PRO A 278 20.45 -6.39 -21.21
N GLU A 279 20.84 -7.30 -20.32
CA GLU A 279 21.64 -8.50 -20.66
C GLU A 279 20.86 -9.51 -21.52
N ASP A 280 19.54 -9.48 -21.43
CA ASP A 280 18.66 -10.32 -22.27
C ASP A 280 18.51 -9.75 -23.71
N SER A 281 19.02 -8.54 -23.99
CA SER A 281 18.72 -7.80 -25.22
C SER A 281 19.71 -8.06 -26.39
N GLN A 282 20.91 -8.58 -26.15
CA GLN A 282 21.90 -8.80 -27.21
C GLN A 282 21.89 -10.22 -27.84
N LEU A 283 21.40 -11.21 -27.12
CA LEU A 283 21.25 -12.58 -27.65
C LEU A 283 19.82 -12.96 -28.07
N LEU A 284 18.84 -12.13 -27.70
CA LEU A 284 17.40 -12.46 -27.77
C LEU A 284 16.62 -11.75 -28.89
N GLN A 285 17.27 -10.99 -29.76
CA GLN A 285 16.62 -10.55 -31.02
C GLN A 285 16.23 -11.71 -31.93
N LEU A 286 16.73 -12.92 -31.66
CA LEU A 286 16.47 -14.14 -32.45
C LEU A 286 15.49 -15.14 -31.79
N VAL A 287 15.06 -14.92 -30.52
CA VAL A 287 14.13 -15.86 -29.86
C VAL A 287 12.83 -15.13 -29.48
N GLN A 288 11.75 -15.48 -30.17
CA GLN A 288 10.40 -14.89 -30.06
C GLN A 288 9.65 -15.07 -28.71
N ASN A 289 10.31 -15.46 -27.63
CA ASN A 289 9.66 -15.92 -26.40
C ASN A 289 10.07 -15.13 -25.12
N GLN A 290 10.12 -13.79 -25.17
CA GLN A 290 10.22 -13.03 -23.92
C GLN A 290 8.86 -12.98 -23.22
N ARG A 291 8.78 -13.63 -22.06
CA ARG A 291 7.58 -13.59 -21.20
C ARG A 291 7.35 -12.19 -20.62
N PRO A 292 6.09 -11.72 -20.56
CA PRO A 292 5.78 -10.45 -19.91
C PRO A 292 6.14 -10.47 -18.43
N GLN A 293 6.33 -9.29 -17.83
CA GLN A 293 6.76 -9.13 -16.43
C GLN A 293 5.55 -9.02 -15.52
N LEU A 294 5.55 -9.79 -14.43
CA LEU A 294 4.54 -9.79 -13.39
C LEU A 294 5.22 -9.61 -12.03
N ALA A 295 4.89 -8.57 -11.29
CA ALA A 295 5.35 -8.39 -9.92
C ALA A 295 4.19 -8.55 -8.95
N VAL A 296 4.35 -9.44 -7.96
CA VAL A 296 3.39 -9.68 -6.89
C VAL A 296 3.95 -9.11 -5.59
N VAL A 297 3.24 -8.16 -5.02
CA VAL A 297 3.57 -7.53 -3.74
C VAL A 297 2.68 -8.13 -2.66
N SER A 298 3.27 -8.95 -1.80
CA SER A 298 2.57 -9.62 -0.72
C SER A 298 2.76 -8.90 0.63
N GLY A 299 1.75 -8.97 1.48
CA GLY A 299 1.84 -8.44 2.84
C GLY A 299 0.57 -8.68 3.63
N VAL A 300 0.71 -8.77 4.94
CA VAL A 300 -0.43 -8.94 5.85
C VAL A 300 -1.42 -7.78 5.80
N ALA A 301 -2.59 -7.95 6.39
CA ALA A 301 -3.59 -6.89 6.50
C ALA A 301 -3.00 -5.65 7.19
N GLY A 302 -3.26 -4.45 6.66
CA GLY A 302 -2.75 -3.20 7.24
C GLY A 302 -1.26 -2.88 6.96
N SER A 303 -0.55 -3.71 6.17
CA SER A 303 0.86 -3.47 5.81
C SER A 303 1.07 -2.30 4.83
N GLY A 304 0.02 -1.77 4.20
CA GLY A 304 0.08 -0.63 3.29
C GLY A 304 0.09 -0.98 1.80
N LYS A 305 -0.34 -2.19 1.41
CA LYS A 305 -0.46 -2.63 0.00
C LYS A 305 -1.25 -1.65 -0.87
N THR A 306 -2.49 -1.39 -0.51
CA THR A 306 -3.37 -0.44 -1.21
C THR A 306 -2.80 0.99 -1.20
N THR A 307 -2.18 1.39 -0.10
CA THR A 307 -1.53 2.71 0.03
C THR A 307 -0.35 2.84 -0.93
N LEU A 308 0.44 1.78 -1.12
CA LEU A 308 1.53 1.74 -2.10
C LEU A 308 1.02 1.95 -3.53
N LEU A 309 -0.05 1.25 -3.94
CA LEU A 309 -0.63 1.43 -5.27
C LEU A 309 -1.24 2.83 -5.43
N THR A 310 -1.91 3.33 -4.40
CA THR A 310 -2.47 4.69 -4.40
C THR A 310 -1.36 5.76 -4.49
N PHE A 311 -0.22 5.53 -3.83
CA PHE A 311 0.94 6.39 -3.95
C PHE A 311 1.52 6.39 -5.38
N ILE A 312 1.65 5.22 -6.01
CA ILE A 312 2.10 5.12 -7.42
C ILE A 312 1.14 5.89 -8.34
N LEU A 313 -0.19 5.79 -8.12
CA LEU A 313 -1.17 6.57 -8.86
C LEU A 313 -1.00 8.08 -8.64
N SER A 314 -0.84 8.52 -7.40
CA SER A 314 -0.64 9.96 -7.09
C SER A 314 0.63 10.51 -7.74
N GLU A 315 1.69 9.71 -7.83
CA GLU A 315 2.91 10.06 -8.54
C GLU A 315 2.70 10.14 -10.07
N TRP A 316 1.84 9.29 -10.63
CA TRP A 316 1.51 9.34 -12.06
C TRP A 316 0.70 10.59 -12.44
N LEU A 317 -0.07 11.17 -11.49
CA LEU A 317 -0.80 12.42 -11.70
C LEU A 317 0.12 13.63 -11.86
N LYS A 318 1.32 13.59 -11.28
CA LYS A 318 2.30 14.69 -11.39
C LYS A 318 2.85 14.83 -12.80
N GLU A 319 3.39 16.01 -13.08
CA GLU A 319 4.20 16.20 -14.28
C GLU A 319 5.39 15.24 -14.27
N GLN A 320 5.85 14.86 -15.46
CA GLN A 320 6.84 13.78 -15.62
C GLN A 320 8.18 14.08 -14.89
N CYS A 321 8.57 15.35 -14.85
CA CYS A 321 9.79 15.82 -14.16
C CYS A 321 9.70 15.74 -12.62
N ASP A 322 8.49 15.78 -12.07
CA ASP A 322 8.25 15.86 -10.62
C ASP A 322 7.96 14.48 -9.98
N ARG A 323 7.96 13.42 -10.78
CA ARG A 323 7.71 12.06 -10.30
C ARG A 323 8.90 11.50 -9.54
N SER A 324 8.64 11.05 -8.32
CA SER A 324 9.66 10.41 -7.48
C SER A 324 9.80 8.90 -7.74
N VAL A 325 8.75 8.24 -8.23
CA VAL A 325 8.77 6.81 -8.59
C VAL A 325 9.46 6.62 -9.93
N LYS A 326 10.64 6.00 -9.92
CA LYS A 326 11.44 5.77 -11.13
C LYS A 326 10.76 4.77 -12.06
N HIS A 327 10.87 5.04 -13.37
CA HIS A 327 10.31 4.24 -14.46
C HIS A 327 8.80 4.37 -14.64
N LEU A 328 8.14 5.23 -13.86
CA LEU A 328 6.71 5.51 -14.02
C LEU A 328 6.46 6.38 -15.27
N GLU A 329 7.46 7.18 -15.67
CA GLU A 329 7.47 7.99 -16.89
C GLU A 329 7.38 7.17 -18.18
N GLU A 330 7.66 5.88 -18.12
CA GLU A 330 7.64 4.99 -19.29
C GLU A 330 6.24 4.53 -19.67
N TYR A 331 5.27 4.66 -18.76
CA TYR A 331 3.90 4.21 -18.97
C TYR A 331 3.01 5.35 -19.48
N ASP A 332 2.35 5.10 -20.60
CA ASP A 332 1.37 6.01 -21.18
C ASP A 332 0.09 6.06 -20.32
N ILE A 333 -0.37 4.88 -19.90
CA ILE A 333 -1.63 4.70 -19.18
C ILE A 333 -1.40 3.83 -17.94
N VAL A 334 -1.99 4.22 -16.82
CA VAL A 334 -2.02 3.42 -15.59
C VAL A 334 -3.48 3.10 -15.25
N LEU A 335 -3.79 1.81 -15.17
CA LEU A 335 -5.13 1.31 -14.88
C LEU A 335 -5.16 0.63 -13.52
N ARG A 336 -6.05 1.07 -12.64
CA ARG A 336 -6.26 0.48 -11.32
C ARG A 336 -7.48 -0.42 -11.33
N ILE A 337 -7.29 -1.66 -10.93
CA ILE A 337 -8.33 -2.68 -10.75
C ILE A 337 -8.44 -3.02 -9.27
N LEU A 338 -9.64 -2.97 -8.73
CA LEU A 338 -9.92 -3.41 -7.36
C LEU A 338 -10.60 -4.78 -7.43
N CYS A 339 -9.93 -5.82 -6.92
CA CYS A 339 -10.44 -7.20 -6.99
C CYS A 339 -11.78 -7.40 -6.25
N ARG A 340 -12.12 -6.53 -5.31
CA ARG A 340 -13.40 -6.55 -4.59
C ARG A 340 -14.58 -6.01 -5.40
N ASP A 341 -14.34 -5.31 -6.53
CA ASP A 341 -15.39 -4.75 -7.36
C ASP A 341 -16.06 -5.85 -8.22
N ARG A 342 -17.33 -5.65 -8.59
CA ARG A 342 -18.16 -6.62 -9.33
C ARG A 342 -18.76 -6.02 -10.60
N ASP A 343 -18.18 -4.94 -11.10
CA ASP A 343 -18.79 -4.14 -12.16
C ASP A 343 -18.41 -4.61 -13.57
N ALA A 344 -17.34 -5.38 -13.74
CA ALA A 344 -16.86 -5.89 -15.02
C ALA A 344 -16.33 -7.32 -14.92
N GLU A 345 -16.66 -8.18 -15.92
CA GLU A 345 -16.16 -9.56 -16.03
C GLU A 345 -15.02 -9.72 -17.04
N ASP A 346 -14.77 -8.74 -17.89
CA ASP A 346 -13.74 -8.74 -18.91
C ASP A 346 -13.10 -7.35 -19.07
N LEU A 347 -11.96 -7.30 -19.76
CA LEU A 347 -11.17 -6.08 -19.91
C LEU A 347 -11.90 -5.02 -20.75
N GLU A 348 -12.63 -5.41 -21.80
CA GLU A 348 -13.35 -4.45 -22.65
C GLU A 348 -14.46 -3.74 -21.85
N THR A 349 -15.29 -4.52 -21.13
CA THR A 349 -16.32 -3.97 -20.23
C THR A 349 -15.69 -3.05 -19.17
N PHE A 350 -14.55 -3.43 -18.62
CA PHE A 350 -13.83 -2.59 -17.65
C PHE A 350 -13.37 -1.28 -18.29
N LEU A 351 -12.82 -1.31 -19.49
CA LEU A 351 -12.36 -0.11 -20.20
C LEU A 351 -13.55 0.82 -20.52
N ASP A 352 -14.70 0.28 -20.92
CA ASP A 352 -15.93 1.05 -21.16
C ASP A 352 -16.44 1.77 -19.90
N LEU A 353 -16.16 1.21 -18.72
CA LEU A 353 -16.53 1.81 -17.44
C LEU A 353 -15.58 2.92 -16.99
N VAL A 354 -14.27 2.76 -17.23
CA VAL A 354 -13.25 3.64 -16.67
C VAL A 354 -12.70 4.67 -17.67
N LEU A 355 -12.87 4.46 -18.96
CA LEU A 355 -12.45 5.40 -19.99
C LEU A 355 -13.62 6.29 -20.45
N PRO A 356 -13.34 7.45 -21.05
CA PRO A 356 -14.38 8.37 -21.44
C PRO A 356 -15.25 7.80 -22.57
N SER A 357 -16.56 7.99 -22.45
CA SER A 357 -17.55 7.46 -23.41
C SER A 357 -17.39 7.96 -24.85
N ASN A 358 -16.68 9.07 -25.07
CA ASN A 358 -16.37 9.58 -26.39
C ASN A 358 -15.42 8.66 -27.20
N LEU A 359 -14.74 7.70 -26.54
CA LEU A 359 -13.88 6.72 -27.22
C LEU A 359 -14.68 5.61 -27.92
N SER A 360 -15.94 5.37 -27.55
CA SER A 360 -16.85 4.45 -28.27
C SER A 360 -17.08 4.84 -29.73
N VAL A 361 -16.71 6.05 -30.08
CA VAL A 361 -16.70 6.59 -31.44
C VAL A 361 -15.84 5.78 -32.42
N PHE A 362 -14.82 5.11 -31.93
CA PHE A 362 -13.93 4.35 -32.82
C PHE A 362 -14.57 3.07 -33.41
N ASN A 363 -15.73 2.61 -32.91
CA ASN A 363 -16.39 1.36 -33.29
C ASN A 363 -15.46 0.12 -33.32
N GLU A 364 -14.35 0.20 -32.62
CA GLU A 364 -13.37 -0.85 -32.43
C GLU A 364 -13.19 -1.14 -30.95
N PRO A 365 -12.93 -2.37 -30.53
CA PRO A 365 -12.65 -2.70 -29.15
C PRO A 365 -11.51 -1.83 -28.58
N LEU A 366 -11.73 -1.19 -27.43
CA LEU A 366 -10.75 -0.30 -26.80
C LEU A 366 -9.45 -1.02 -26.47
N VAL A 367 -9.51 -2.32 -26.19
CA VAL A 367 -8.34 -3.19 -25.97
C VAL A 367 -7.37 -3.15 -27.18
N ASN A 368 -7.86 -2.98 -28.41
CA ASN A 368 -6.99 -2.90 -29.57
C ASN A 368 -6.11 -1.65 -29.57
N PHE A 369 -6.67 -0.49 -29.19
CA PHE A 369 -5.89 0.73 -29.01
C PHE A 369 -4.95 0.63 -27.81
N LEU A 370 -5.42 0.02 -26.72
CA LEU A 370 -4.63 -0.16 -25.51
C LEU A 370 -3.35 -0.98 -25.77
N LYS A 371 -3.41 -2.02 -26.62
CA LYS A 371 -2.23 -2.84 -27.01
C LYS A 371 -1.08 -2.05 -27.63
N HIS A 372 -1.37 -0.88 -28.20
CA HIS A 372 -0.34 0.02 -28.75
C HIS A 372 0.21 1.03 -27.72
N CYS A 373 -0.33 1.03 -26.50
CA CYS A 373 0.12 1.88 -25.40
C CYS A 373 1.01 1.10 -24.44
N LYS A 374 1.91 1.77 -23.76
CA LYS A 374 2.59 1.20 -22.60
C LYS A 374 1.68 1.34 -21.39
N VAL A 375 1.18 0.21 -20.90
CA VAL A 375 0.15 0.17 -19.84
C VAL A 375 0.70 -0.50 -18.59
N LEU A 376 0.47 0.13 -17.46
CA LEU A 376 0.69 -0.46 -16.14
C LEU A 376 -0.65 -0.81 -15.51
N PHE A 377 -0.91 -2.08 -15.30
CA PHE A 377 -2.04 -2.58 -14.53
C PHE A 377 -1.66 -2.65 -13.06
N LEU A 378 -2.40 -1.95 -12.22
CA LEU A 378 -2.29 -1.99 -10.76
C LEU A 378 -3.49 -2.77 -10.23
N ILE A 379 -3.29 -4.06 -9.94
CA ILE A 379 -4.34 -4.96 -9.44
C ILE A 379 -4.25 -5.03 -7.92
N ASP A 380 -5.27 -4.54 -7.23
CA ASP A 380 -5.29 -4.41 -5.78
C ASP A 380 -6.15 -5.50 -5.13
N GLY A 381 -5.51 -6.37 -4.34
CA GLY A 381 -6.18 -7.30 -3.45
C GLY A 381 -6.62 -8.62 -4.09
N LEU A 382 -5.71 -9.47 -4.60
CA LEU A 382 -6.05 -10.82 -5.06
C LEU A 382 -6.72 -11.69 -3.98
N ASP A 383 -6.49 -11.40 -2.72
CA ASP A 383 -7.16 -12.04 -1.59
C ASP A 383 -8.63 -11.60 -1.43
N GLU A 384 -9.08 -10.65 -2.22
CA GLU A 384 -10.45 -10.12 -2.25
C GLU A 384 -11.18 -10.45 -3.58
N LEU A 385 -10.65 -11.41 -4.38
CA LEU A 385 -11.27 -11.84 -5.63
C LEU A 385 -12.67 -12.43 -5.38
N ASN A 386 -13.59 -12.08 -6.27
CA ASN A 386 -14.91 -12.68 -6.39
C ASN A 386 -15.10 -13.22 -7.82
N ASN A 387 -16.15 -13.98 -8.10
CA ASN A 387 -16.36 -14.63 -9.39
C ASN A 387 -16.29 -13.65 -10.59
N THR A 388 -16.74 -12.39 -10.42
CA THR A 388 -16.70 -11.37 -11.48
C THR A 388 -15.28 -10.86 -11.70
N SER A 389 -14.60 -10.43 -10.63
CA SER A 389 -13.24 -9.92 -10.72
C SER A 389 -12.19 -10.99 -11.04
N GLU A 390 -12.44 -12.25 -10.70
CA GLU A 390 -11.59 -13.38 -11.09
C GLU A 390 -11.59 -13.57 -12.63
N LYS A 391 -12.76 -13.47 -13.26
CA LYS A 391 -12.89 -13.49 -14.72
C LYS A 391 -12.15 -12.31 -15.35
N LEU A 392 -12.33 -11.10 -14.81
CA LEU A 392 -11.64 -9.90 -15.29
C LEU A 392 -10.12 -10.03 -15.18
N VAL A 393 -9.60 -10.46 -14.01
CA VAL A 393 -8.15 -10.66 -13.82
C VAL A 393 -7.62 -11.74 -14.77
N THR A 394 -8.37 -12.82 -14.96
CA THR A 394 -8.00 -13.89 -15.90
C THR A 394 -7.96 -13.38 -17.34
N ASP A 395 -8.93 -12.55 -17.75
CA ASP A 395 -8.96 -11.95 -19.09
C ASP A 395 -7.78 -10.98 -19.27
N ILE A 396 -7.49 -10.12 -18.29
CA ILE A 396 -6.31 -9.24 -18.30
C ILE A 396 -5.02 -10.05 -18.46
N LEU A 397 -4.86 -11.13 -17.69
CA LEU A 397 -3.70 -12.02 -17.82
C LEU A 397 -3.60 -12.60 -19.22
N ASN A 398 -4.69 -13.10 -19.78
CA ASN A 398 -4.72 -13.65 -21.13
C ASN A 398 -4.31 -12.63 -22.21
N VAL A 399 -4.80 -11.38 -22.09
CA VAL A 399 -4.44 -10.30 -23.02
C VAL A 399 -2.97 -9.89 -22.86
N CYS A 400 -2.51 -9.75 -21.60
CA CYS A 400 -1.14 -9.36 -21.28
C CYS A 400 -0.10 -10.40 -21.73
N LYS A 401 -0.44 -11.68 -21.73
CA LYS A 401 0.42 -12.78 -22.16
C LYS A 401 0.97 -12.55 -23.59
N TYR A 402 0.18 -11.95 -24.45
CA TYR A 402 0.52 -11.70 -25.86
C TYR A 402 0.92 -10.25 -26.15
N THR A 403 0.95 -9.36 -25.14
CA THR A 403 1.17 -7.91 -25.32
C THR A 403 2.39 -7.44 -24.55
N ARG A 404 3.49 -7.16 -25.25
CA ARG A 404 4.79 -6.75 -24.65
C ARG A 404 4.77 -5.39 -23.94
N ASN A 405 3.83 -4.54 -24.30
CA ASN A 405 3.70 -3.18 -23.75
C ASN A 405 2.98 -3.13 -22.41
N PHE A 406 2.51 -4.28 -21.92
CA PHE A 406 1.75 -4.37 -20.68
C PHE A 406 2.64 -4.86 -19.54
N SER A 407 2.50 -4.24 -18.40
CA SER A 407 3.14 -4.62 -17.13
C SER A 407 2.09 -4.75 -16.06
N ILE A 408 2.26 -5.73 -15.17
CA ILE A 408 1.29 -6.03 -14.12
C ILE A 408 1.98 -5.96 -12.76
N LEU A 409 1.44 -5.11 -11.89
CA LEU A 409 1.78 -5.05 -10.49
C LEU A 409 0.55 -5.43 -9.67
N VAL A 410 0.66 -6.48 -8.90
CA VAL A 410 -0.46 -7.06 -8.15
C VAL A 410 -0.16 -7.01 -6.67
N THR A 411 -1.18 -6.75 -5.85
CA THR A 411 -1.09 -6.88 -4.39
C THR A 411 -1.93 -8.05 -3.89
N SER A 412 -1.44 -8.75 -2.85
CA SER A 412 -2.14 -9.87 -2.23
C SER A 412 -1.74 -10.07 -0.77
N ARG A 413 -2.52 -10.85 -0.04
CA ARG A 413 -2.05 -11.47 1.22
C ARG A 413 -1.15 -12.68 0.91
N PRO A 414 -0.22 -13.05 1.81
CA PRO A 414 0.71 -14.17 1.59
C PRO A 414 0.02 -15.48 1.24
N GLU A 415 -1.14 -15.75 1.80
CA GLU A 415 -1.88 -17.02 1.70
C GLU A 415 -2.32 -17.34 0.25
N ARG A 416 -2.56 -16.30 -0.57
CA ARG A 416 -3.02 -16.46 -1.97
C ARG A 416 -1.92 -16.39 -3.01
N VAL A 417 -0.71 -16.00 -2.61
CA VAL A 417 0.39 -15.72 -3.55
C VAL A 417 0.90 -16.98 -4.22
N SER A 418 1.06 -18.08 -3.47
CA SER A 418 1.59 -19.35 -3.98
C SER A 418 0.74 -19.91 -5.12
N ASP A 419 -0.58 -19.92 -4.95
CA ASP A 419 -1.53 -20.47 -5.91
C ASP A 419 -1.56 -19.60 -7.17
N PHE A 420 -1.59 -18.29 -7.02
CA PHE A 420 -1.55 -17.35 -8.14
C PHE A 420 -0.24 -17.44 -8.93
N LEU A 421 0.91 -17.53 -8.27
CA LEU A 421 2.19 -17.70 -8.92
C LEU A 421 2.30 -19.06 -9.61
N ALA A 422 1.75 -20.12 -9.06
CA ALA A 422 1.71 -21.43 -9.70
C ALA A 422 0.95 -21.40 -11.02
N CYS A 423 -0.23 -20.76 -11.06
CA CYS A 423 -1.05 -20.62 -12.27
C CYS A 423 -0.37 -19.77 -13.36
N THR A 424 0.42 -18.75 -13.00
CA THR A 424 1.01 -17.80 -13.95
C THR A 424 2.47 -18.13 -14.33
N ARG A 425 3.08 -19.15 -13.70
CA ARG A 425 4.51 -19.47 -13.83
C ARG A 425 4.99 -19.76 -15.26
N GLN A 426 4.15 -20.37 -16.08
CA GLN A 426 4.53 -20.74 -17.45
C GLN A 426 4.52 -19.53 -18.39
N ASP A 427 3.66 -18.57 -18.15
CA ASP A 427 3.35 -17.47 -19.06
C ASP A 427 4.08 -16.17 -18.71
N TYR A 428 4.50 -16.00 -17.45
CA TYR A 428 5.06 -14.76 -16.95
C TYR A 428 6.43 -14.94 -16.30
N LYS A 429 7.28 -13.90 -16.41
CA LYS A 429 8.46 -13.76 -15.56
C LYS A 429 8.04 -13.10 -14.27
N GLN A 430 8.09 -13.86 -13.19
CA GLN A 430 7.51 -13.50 -11.91
C GLN A 430 8.54 -12.90 -10.96
N TRP A 431 8.09 -11.87 -10.21
CA TRP A 431 8.82 -11.27 -9.11
C TRP A 431 7.94 -11.28 -7.87
N GLN A 432 8.43 -11.87 -6.80
CA GLN A 432 7.73 -11.90 -5.54
C GLN A 432 8.43 -10.96 -4.55
N ILE A 433 7.65 -9.99 -4.02
CA ILE A 433 8.12 -8.92 -3.16
C ILE A 433 7.24 -8.92 -1.92
N SER A 434 7.83 -8.93 -0.72
CA SER A 434 7.09 -8.82 0.53
C SER A 434 7.13 -7.39 1.09
N ILE A 435 6.00 -6.92 1.64
CA ILE A 435 5.93 -5.71 2.45
C ILE A 435 6.00 -6.12 3.91
N GLU A 436 7.06 -5.68 4.60
CA GLU A 436 7.25 -5.96 6.03
C GLU A 436 6.73 -4.85 6.94
N GLY A 437 6.19 -3.77 6.37
CA GLY A 437 5.70 -2.63 7.14
C GLY A 437 6.66 -1.44 7.17
N ILE A 438 6.65 -0.67 8.26
CA ILE A 438 7.49 0.53 8.42
C ILE A 438 8.78 0.16 9.15
N HIS A 439 9.92 0.53 8.57
CA HIS A 439 11.22 0.35 9.22
C HIS A 439 11.26 1.04 10.60
N PHE A 440 11.80 0.35 11.60
CA PHE A 440 11.79 0.80 13.01
C PHE A 440 12.27 2.25 13.20
N SER A 441 13.31 2.68 12.45
CA SER A 441 13.86 4.04 12.53
C SER A 441 12.91 5.13 12.01
N LYS A 442 11.85 4.75 11.28
CA LYS A 442 10.86 5.68 10.69
C LYS A 442 9.52 5.66 11.42
N ARG A 443 9.26 4.64 12.27
CA ARG A 443 7.98 4.50 12.99
C ARG A 443 7.67 5.74 13.83
N MET A 444 8.66 6.23 14.55
CA MET A 444 8.54 7.46 15.35
C MET A 444 8.12 8.66 14.49
N LYS A 445 8.84 8.90 13.38
CA LYS A 445 8.53 10.00 12.48
C LYS A 445 7.13 9.86 11.88
N PHE A 446 6.74 8.66 11.51
CA PHE A 446 5.42 8.36 10.96
C PHE A 446 4.31 8.64 11.99
N ALA A 447 4.46 8.13 13.22
CA ALA A 447 3.49 8.33 14.29
C ALA A 447 3.31 9.81 14.64
N LEU A 448 4.41 10.57 14.71
CA LEU A 448 4.37 12.00 15.07
C LEU A 448 3.70 12.87 13.98
N GLN A 449 3.54 12.39 12.76
CA GLN A 449 2.79 13.10 11.70
C GLN A 449 1.29 13.16 12.00
N TYR A 450 0.77 12.22 12.80
CA TYR A 450 -0.63 12.14 13.20
C TYR A 450 -0.88 12.59 14.63
N CYS A 451 0.14 13.07 15.34
CA CYS A 451 0.07 13.43 16.74
C CYS A 451 0.12 14.95 16.91
N THR A 452 -0.77 15.49 17.74
CA THR A 452 -0.77 16.92 18.12
C THR A 452 0.46 17.25 18.98
N SER A 453 0.84 18.52 19.03
CA SER A 453 2.04 18.96 19.75
C SER A 453 1.99 18.65 21.27
N THR A 454 0.80 18.59 21.84
CA THR A 454 0.60 18.39 23.30
C THR A 454 0.96 16.98 23.79
N ASN A 455 0.78 15.96 22.94
CA ASN A 455 0.98 14.55 23.32
C ASN A 455 2.27 13.94 22.77
N GLN A 456 3.03 14.67 21.97
CA GLN A 456 4.18 14.13 21.25
C GLN A 456 5.25 13.49 22.15
N ASP A 457 5.57 14.07 23.28
CA ASP A 457 6.65 13.57 24.14
C ASP A 457 6.27 12.25 24.83
N ARG A 458 5.02 12.13 25.29
CA ARG A 458 4.50 10.87 25.84
C ARG A 458 4.43 9.78 24.79
N LEU A 459 4.01 10.13 23.56
CA LEU A 459 3.96 9.19 22.43
C LEU A 459 5.37 8.74 22.04
N LYS A 460 6.37 9.65 22.02
CA LYS A 460 7.77 9.31 21.78
C LYS A 460 8.27 8.28 22.80
N GLU A 461 7.95 8.48 24.08
CA GLU A 461 8.34 7.55 25.15
C GLU A 461 7.69 6.17 24.96
N LEU A 462 6.39 6.12 24.65
CA LEU A 462 5.66 4.88 24.41
C LEU A 462 6.25 4.10 23.23
N ILE A 463 6.46 4.76 22.09
CA ILE A 463 7.02 4.14 20.90
C ILE A 463 8.46 3.72 21.13
N ALA A 464 9.29 4.53 21.83
CA ALA A 464 10.67 4.19 22.12
C ALA A 464 10.78 2.92 22.98
N LYS A 465 9.90 2.75 23.97
CA LYS A 465 9.83 1.53 24.79
C LYS A 465 9.43 0.29 24.02
N ARG A 466 8.62 0.43 22.96
CA ARG A 466 7.98 -0.67 22.22
C ARG A 466 8.33 -0.72 20.73
N ASN A 467 9.28 0.07 20.28
CA ASN A 467 9.61 0.21 18.86
C ASN A 467 9.93 -1.11 18.14
N ASN A 468 10.27 -2.15 18.88
CA ASN A 468 10.61 -3.47 18.36
C ASN A 468 9.42 -4.46 18.30
N THR A 469 8.20 -4.05 18.67
CA THR A 469 7.03 -4.94 18.57
C THR A 469 6.50 -5.02 17.14
N ILE A 470 6.05 -6.21 16.73
CA ILE A 470 5.41 -6.47 15.43
C ILE A 470 4.17 -5.59 15.24
N LEU A 471 3.43 -5.32 16.32
CA LEU A 471 2.27 -4.44 16.32
C LEU A 471 2.54 -3.07 15.66
N PHE A 472 3.73 -2.49 15.87
CA PHE A 472 4.11 -1.18 15.35
C PHE A 472 4.75 -1.22 13.96
N GLU A 473 4.97 -2.40 13.40
CA GLU A 473 5.42 -2.56 12.02
C GLU A 473 4.33 -2.18 11.02
N LEU A 474 3.07 -2.45 11.38
CA LEU A 474 1.95 -2.21 10.50
C LEU A 474 1.49 -0.74 10.55
N PRO A 475 1.49 -0.02 9.40
CA PRO A 475 1.06 1.38 9.34
C PRO A 475 -0.33 1.62 9.92
N LEU A 476 -1.30 0.74 9.63
CA LEU A 476 -2.67 0.87 10.13
C LEU A 476 -2.75 0.79 11.65
N ASN A 477 -2.05 -0.19 12.24
CA ASN A 477 -2.04 -0.35 13.68
C ASN A 477 -1.41 0.87 14.37
N LEU A 478 -0.36 1.44 13.75
CA LEU A 478 0.30 2.62 14.27
C LEU A 478 -0.61 3.87 14.19
N ILE A 479 -1.39 4.01 13.11
CA ILE A 479 -2.40 5.07 12.98
C ILE A 479 -3.49 4.89 14.06
N PHE A 480 -4.05 3.70 14.21
CA PHE A 480 -5.04 3.41 15.24
C PHE A 480 -4.53 3.74 16.64
N LEU A 481 -3.29 3.33 16.92
CA LEU A 481 -2.66 3.61 18.20
C LEU A 481 -2.53 5.12 18.45
N VAL A 482 -2.04 5.88 17.46
CA VAL A 482 -1.89 7.35 17.63
C VAL A 482 -3.24 8.02 17.82
N THR A 483 -4.25 7.62 17.05
CA THR A 483 -5.60 8.20 17.17
C THR A 483 -6.22 7.94 18.56
N LEU A 484 -6.10 6.71 19.05
CA LEU A 484 -6.56 6.38 20.41
C LEU A 484 -5.77 7.14 21.46
N PHE A 485 -4.46 7.27 21.27
CA PHE A 485 -3.57 7.96 22.20
C PHE A 485 -3.85 9.46 22.26
N GLU A 486 -4.21 10.09 21.14
CA GLU A 486 -4.61 11.51 21.09
C GLU A 486 -5.88 11.76 21.90
N ASP A 487 -6.88 10.89 21.78
CA ASP A 487 -8.15 11.06 22.49
C ASP A 487 -8.04 10.66 23.98
N ASN A 488 -7.34 9.55 24.27
CA ASN A 488 -7.12 9.06 25.65
C ASN A 488 -5.75 8.38 25.80
N PRO A 489 -4.71 9.11 26.23
CA PRO A 489 -3.37 8.54 26.40
C PRO A 489 -3.26 7.34 27.34
N ASN A 490 -4.27 7.10 28.18
CA ASN A 490 -4.25 6.02 29.18
C ASN A 490 -4.88 4.70 28.64
N CYS A 491 -5.55 4.73 27.50
CA CYS A 491 -6.14 3.52 26.91
C CYS A 491 -5.07 2.57 26.30
N ILE A 492 -3.89 3.08 25.98
CA ILE A 492 -2.76 2.29 25.46
C ILE A 492 -1.83 1.92 26.61
N LYS A 493 -1.77 0.63 26.91
CA LYS A 493 -0.90 0.04 27.95
C LYS A 493 0.33 -0.61 27.34
N GLU A 494 1.34 -0.89 28.16
CA GLU A 494 2.57 -1.58 27.72
C GLU A 494 2.30 -2.99 27.13
N ASN A 495 1.23 -3.64 27.51
CA ASN A 495 0.82 -4.97 27.03
C ASN A 495 -0.31 -4.93 25.99
N THR A 496 -0.55 -3.81 25.31
CA THR A 496 -1.56 -3.73 24.23
C THR A 496 -1.21 -4.69 23.10
N THR A 497 -2.10 -5.63 22.80
CA THR A 497 -1.97 -6.60 21.70
C THR A 497 -2.73 -6.14 20.46
N GLN A 498 -2.64 -6.88 19.34
CA GLN A 498 -3.40 -6.57 18.14
C GLN A 498 -4.90 -6.64 18.39
N SER A 499 -5.39 -7.70 19.01
CA SER A 499 -6.83 -7.87 19.31
C SER A 499 -7.32 -6.83 20.31
N SER A 500 -6.48 -6.44 21.30
CA SER A 500 -6.84 -5.36 22.23
C SER A 500 -6.87 -3.99 21.56
N LEU A 501 -6.00 -3.73 20.59
CA LEU A 501 -6.03 -2.49 19.80
C LEU A 501 -7.34 -2.36 19.03
N TYR A 502 -7.79 -3.42 18.36
CA TYR A 502 -9.08 -3.43 17.65
C TYR A 502 -10.26 -3.31 18.61
N THR A 503 -10.15 -3.90 19.81
CA THR A 503 -11.16 -3.73 20.87
C THR A 503 -11.24 -2.26 21.30
N ASN A 504 -10.12 -1.63 21.57
CA ASN A 504 -10.07 -0.22 21.98
C ASN A 504 -10.62 0.71 20.88
N ILE A 505 -10.31 0.46 19.60
CA ILE A 505 -10.88 1.21 18.46
C ILE A 505 -12.39 1.05 18.40
N HIS A 506 -12.90 -0.17 18.55
CA HIS A 506 -14.32 -0.44 18.52
C HIS A 506 -15.05 0.24 19.70
N GLU A 507 -14.50 0.17 20.90
CA GLU A 507 -15.03 0.84 22.08
C GLU A 507 -15.03 2.36 21.90
N TRP A 508 -13.96 2.91 21.39
CA TRP A 508 -13.86 4.33 21.06
C TRP A 508 -14.90 4.78 20.02
N CYS A 509 -15.10 4.02 18.94
CA CYS A 509 -16.16 4.29 17.97
C CYS A 509 -17.56 4.29 18.65
N THR A 510 -17.78 3.35 19.54
CA THR A 510 -19.04 3.21 20.27
C THR A 510 -19.25 4.38 21.24
N GLU A 511 -18.22 4.81 21.94
CA GLU A 511 -18.26 5.99 22.84
C GLU A 511 -18.52 7.29 22.07
N LYS A 512 -17.84 7.50 20.95
CA LYS A 512 -18.08 8.64 20.04
C LYS A 512 -19.51 8.64 19.50
N LEU A 513 -20.04 7.48 19.12
CA LEU A 513 -21.43 7.31 18.73
C LEU A 513 -22.38 7.69 19.88
N CYS A 514 -22.15 7.15 21.07
CA CYS A 514 -22.94 7.48 22.26
C CYS A 514 -22.94 8.98 22.56
N HIS A 515 -21.79 9.63 22.43
CA HIS A 515 -21.66 11.07 22.60
C HIS A 515 -22.45 11.85 21.54
N ARG A 516 -22.27 11.53 20.25
CA ARG A 516 -23.02 12.19 19.15
C ARG A 516 -24.52 12.08 19.33
N ILE A 517 -25.04 10.91 19.68
CA ILE A 517 -26.45 10.71 19.94
C ILE A 517 -26.87 11.50 21.21
N SER A 518 -26.01 11.68 22.20
CA SER A 518 -26.34 12.39 23.43
C SER A 518 -26.54 13.90 23.27
N VAL A 519 -25.81 14.50 22.33
CA VAL A 519 -25.91 15.94 22.02
C VAL A 519 -26.96 16.25 20.95
N ASP A 520 -27.53 15.22 20.32
CA ASP A 520 -28.56 15.37 19.30
C ASP A 520 -29.88 15.87 19.95
N PRO A 521 -30.51 16.93 19.42
CA PRO A 521 -31.73 17.54 20.02
C PRO A 521 -32.92 16.60 20.14
N ILE A 522 -33.01 15.62 19.25
CA ILE A 522 -34.13 14.66 19.17
C ILE A 522 -33.84 13.45 20.08
N TRP A 523 -32.62 12.90 19.97
CA TRP A 523 -32.22 11.63 20.59
C TRP A 523 -31.58 11.78 21.96
N GLY A 524 -31.02 12.95 22.30
CA GLY A 524 -30.31 13.23 23.54
C GLY A 524 -31.19 13.21 24.79
N LYS A 525 -32.50 13.34 24.63
CA LYS A 525 -33.46 13.37 25.78
C LYS A 525 -33.67 11.99 26.46
N LYS A 526 -33.17 10.90 25.88
CA LYS A 526 -33.35 9.53 26.39
C LYS A 526 -32.32 9.22 27.50
N ARG A 527 -32.71 8.39 28.47
CA ARG A 527 -31.83 7.98 29.57
C ARG A 527 -30.57 7.26 29.03
N PRO A 528 -29.35 7.59 29.49
CA PRO A 528 -28.08 7.02 28.98
C PRO A 528 -28.07 5.49 28.99
N HIS A 529 -28.50 4.85 30.06
CA HIS A 529 -28.51 3.39 30.19
C HIS A 529 -29.38 2.70 29.12
N THR A 530 -30.56 3.22 28.85
CA THR A 530 -31.48 2.71 27.84
C THR A 530 -30.88 2.84 26.44
N ARG A 531 -30.20 3.98 26.18
CA ARG A 531 -29.53 4.25 24.92
C ARG A 531 -28.38 3.27 24.66
N ASN A 532 -27.51 3.06 25.66
CA ASN A 532 -26.39 2.13 25.53
C ASN A 532 -26.86 0.66 25.31
N THR A 533 -27.95 0.26 25.95
CA THR A 533 -28.56 -1.07 25.75
C THR A 533 -29.07 -1.25 24.31
N ARG A 534 -29.72 -0.22 23.77
CA ARG A 534 -30.22 -0.21 22.37
C ARG A 534 -29.06 -0.27 21.39
N ILE A 535 -28.01 0.55 21.57
CA ILE A 535 -26.79 0.49 20.74
C ILE A 535 -26.19 -0.91 20.76
N LYS A 536 -26.09 -1.55 21.93
CA LYS A 536 -25.57 -2.93 22.03
C LYS A 536 -26.39 -3.95 21.22
N ARG A 537 -27.70 -3.76 21.11
CA ARG A 537 -28.54 -4.65 20.29
C ARG A 537 -28.26 -4.46 18.79
N VAL A 538 -28.15 -3.22 18.32
CA VAL A 538 -27.78 -2.93 16.94
C VAL A 538 -26.37 -3.45 16.62
N LEU A 539 -25.42 -3.30 17.55
CA LEU A 539 -24.06 -3.86 17.40
C LEU A 539 -24.08 -5.40 17.31
N LYS A 540 -24.94 -6.08 18.06
CA LYS A 540 -25.10 -7.55 17.97
C LYS A 540 -25.54 -7.98 16.57
N GLU A 541 -26.48 -7.24 15.97
CA GLU A 541 -26.94 -7.47 14.61
C GLU A 541 -25.82 -7.19 13.59
N MET A 542 -25.09 -6.09 13.78
CA MET A 542 -23.92 -5.74 12.96
C MET A 542 -22.84 -6.83 13.00
N TYR A 543 -22.53 -7.42 14.16
CA TYR A 543 -21.55 -8.50 14.27
C TYR A 543 -22.00 -9.77 13.53
N GLN A 544 -23.27 -10.15 13.65
CA GLN A 544 -23.84 -11.27 12.91
C GLN A 544 -23.74 -11.07 11.40
N MET A 545 -24.09 -9.87 10.94
CA MET A 545 -23.97 -9.49 9.53
C MET A 545 -22.52 -9.48 9.07
N ALA A 546 -21.59 -9.01 9.90
CA ALA A 546 -20.17 -9.02 9.57
C ALA A 546 -19.65 -10.43 9.27
N LEU A 547 -20.10 -11.44 10.02
CA LEU A 547 -19.79 -12.84 9.73
C LEU A 547 -20.35 -13.28 8.37
N GLN A 548 -21.60 -12.95 8.06
CA GLN A 548 -22.23 -13.29 6.77
C GLN A 548 -21.52 -12.61 5.60
N VAL A 549 -21.19 -11.32 5.72
CA VAL A 549 -20.46 -10.54 4.71
C VAL A 549 -19.06 -11.11 4.48
N LEU A 550 -18.38 -11.52 5.57
CA LEU A 550 -17.04 -12.13 5.50
C LEU A 550 -17.07 -13.47 4.76
N LEU A 551 -18.03 -14.34 5.09
CA LEU A 551 -18.18 -15.66 4.47
C LEU A 551 -18.61 -15.59 3.00
N GLN A 552 -19.21 -14.47 2.58
CA GLN A 552 -19.52 -14.18 1.18
C GLN A 552 -18.38 -13.45 0.44
N ASP A 553 -17.25 -13.30 1.10
CA ASP A 553 -16.06 -12.57 0.60
C ASP A 553 -16.40 -11.17 0.05
N ARG A 554 -17.21 -10.42 0.82
CA ARG A 554 -17.64 -9.05 0.51
C ARG A 554 -17.03 -8.07 1.51
N LEU A 555 -16.79 -6.84 1.09
CA LEU A 555 -16.43 -5.71 1.96
C LEU A 555 -17.47 -4.59 1.93
N SER A 556 -18.51 -4.72 1.09
CA SER A 556 -19.63 -3.78 1.03
C SER A 556 -20.89 -4.45 1.52
N LEU A 557 -21.74 -3.68 2.16
CA LEU A 557 -23.10 -4.11 2.49
C LEU A 557 -23.93 -4.18 1.20
N SER A 558 -24.77 -5.21 1.07
CA SER A 558 -25.81 -5.25 0.05
C SER A 558 -26.94 -4.28 0.41
N ASP A 559 -27.87 -4.08 -0.51
CA ASP A 559 -29.06 -3.28 -0.23
C ASP A 559 -29.89 -3.94 0.89
N GLU A 560 -30.01 -5.28 0.90
CA GLU A 560 -30.66 -6.08 1.97
C GLU A 560 -29.94 -5.93 3.33
N ASP A 561 -28.61 -5.99 3.35
CA ASP A 561 -27.82 -5.80 4.58
C ASP A 561 -28.04 -4.39 5.15
N THR A 562 -28.09 -3.38 4.27
CA THR A 562 -28.30 -1.99 4.66
C THR A 562 -29.73 -1.79 5.19
N GLU A 563 -30.74 -2.35 4.53
CA GLU A 563 -32.14 -2.31 4.96
C GLU A 563 -32.31 -2.97 6.32
N ARG A 564 -31.79 -4.18 6.50
CA ARG A 564 -31.82 -4.93 7.77
C ARG A 564 -31.21 -4.15 8.94
N LEU A 565 -30.05 -3.49 8.74
CA LEU A 565 -29.46 -2.64 9.77
C LEU A 565 -30.27 -1.37 10.01
N THR A 566 -30.89 -0.82 8.96
CA THR A 566 -31.79 0.34 9.06
C THR A 566 -33.00 0.00 9.90
N ASP A 567 -33.68 -1.10 9.60
CA ASP A 567 -34.84 -1.60 10.35
C ASP A 567 -34.49 -1.86 11.82
N CYS A 568 -33.31 -2.44 12.07
CA CYS A 568 -32.84 -2.66 13.43
C CYS A 568 -32.61 -1.32 14.17
N CYS A 569 -32.01 -0.32 13.51
CA CYS A 569 -31.85 1.03 14.09
C CYS A 569 -33.19 1.70 14.37
N GLU A 570 -34.16 1.59 13.45
CA GLU A 570 -35.50 2.16 13.59
C GLU A 570 -36.27 1.46 14.73
N THR A 571 -36.21 0.13 14.80
CA THR A 571 -36.83 -0.66 15.91
C THR A 571 -36.25 -0.25 17.26
N GLU A 572 -34.96 -0.02 17.35
CA GLU A 572 -34.27 0.44 18.58
C GLU A 572 -34.36 1.97 18.74
N ASP A 573 -35.07 2.66 17.84
CA ASP A 573 -35.29 4.09 17.88
C ASP A 573 -33.94 4.84 17.99
N LEU A 574 -33.04 4.57 17.04
CA LEU A 574 -31.70 5.17 16.89
C LEU A 574 -31.53 5.79 15.50
N PRO A 575 -30.74 6.88 15.38
CA PRO A 575 -30.50 7.55 14.11
C PRO A 575 -29.58 6.72 13.21
N THR A 576 -30.14 6.03 12.22
CA THR A 576 -29.45 5.10 11.31
C THR A 576 -28.17 5.68 10.71
N TYR A 577 -28.24 6.93 10.20
CA TYR A 577 -27.08 7.58 9.56
C TYR A 577 -25.90 7.81 10.52
N GLN A 578 -26.17 8.07 11.81
CA GLN A 578 -25.13 8.24 12.82
C GLN A 578 -24.53 6.89 13.24
N VAL A 579 -25.39 5.85 13.37
CA VAL A 579 -24.96 4.50 13.73
C VAL A 579 -24.12 3.92 12.59
N LEU A 580 -24.62 3.89 11.37
CA LEU A 580 -23.87 3.35 10.23
C LEU A 580 -22.60 4.15 9.97
N GLY A 581 -22.64 5.48 10.04
CA GLY A 581 -21.48 6.34 9.87
C GLY A 581 -20.41 6.22 10.96
N ALA A 582 -20.68 5.52 12.08
CA ALA A 582 -19.69 5.26 13.11
C ALA A 582 -18.81 4.03 12.81
N PHE A 583 -19.28 3.10 11.98
CA PHE A 583 -18.63 1.81 11.73
C PHE A 583 -18.37 1.54 10.24
N PHE A 584 -19.04 2.25 9.34
CA PHE A 584 -18.95 2.05 7.89
C PHE A 584 -18.60 3.34 7.17
N THR A 585 -17.93 3.21 6.04
CA THR A 585 -17.62 4.33 5.14
C THR A 585 -18.63 4.35 4.00
N LEU A 586 -19.33 5.47 3.80
CA LEU A 586 -20.21 5.66 2.66
C LEU A 586 -19.38 6.05 1.44
N ARG A 587 -19.35 5.23 0.40
CA ARG A 587 -18.67 5.52 -0.86
C ARG A 587 -19.68 5.53 -1.99
N SER A 588 -19.49 6.47 -2.94
CA SER A 588 -20.21 6.46 -4.20
C SER A 588 -19.41 5.60 -5.17
N SER A 589 -20.00 4.51 -5.68
CA SER A 589 -19.40 3.81 -6.82
C SER A 589 -19.64 4.70 -8.05
N VAL A 590 -18.55 5.15 -8.67
CA VAL A 590 -18.62 5.93 -9.92
C VAL A 590 -18.62 4.91 -11.06
N THR A 591 -19.74 4.26 -11.29
CA THR A 591 -20.06 3.73 -12.60
C THR A 591 -20.67 4.88 -13.41
N ASN A 592 -20.29 5.03 -14.67
CA ASN A 592 -20.70 6.11 -15.58
C ASN A 592 -22.23 6.32 -15.73
N ARG A 593 -23.08 5.55 -15.05
CA ARG A 593 -24.53 5.55 -15.29
C ARG A 593 -25.41 5.76 -14.06
N ILE A 594 -24.97 5.38 -12.84
CA ILE A 594 -25.78 5.60 -11.63
C ILE A 594 -24.82 5.67 -10.43
N ALA A 595 -24.75 6.81 -9.75
CA ALA A 595 -24.04 6.94 -8.48
C ALA A 595 -24.80 6.16 -7.39
N LYS A 596 -24.54 4.86 -7.25
CA LYS A 596 -25.03 4.08 -6.13
C LYS A 596 -24.14 4.34 -4.92
N ARG A 597 -24.69 4.87 -3.84
CA ARG A 597 -24.02 5.00 -2.56
C ARG A 597 -24.12 3.67 -1.83
N LYS A 598 -22.98 3.08 -1.51
CA LYS A 598 -22.90 1.83 -0.71
C LYS A 598 -22.08 2.05 0.55
N TYR A 599 -22.48 1.37 1.62
CA TYR A 599 -21.70 1.29 2.83
C TYR A 599 -20.61 0.23 2.68
N TYR A 600 -19.37 0.62 2.97
CA TYR A 600 -18.20 -0.25 2.97
C TYR A 600 -17.66 -0.40 4.37
N ILE A 601 -17.18 -1.57 4.70
CA ILE A 601 -16.39 -1.75 5.92
C ILE A 601 -15.03 -1.11 5.67
N PRO A 602 -14.56 -0.23 6.55
CA PRO A 602 -13.36 0.58 6.31
C PRO A 602 -12.12 -0.25 6.01
N HIS A 603 -12.01 -1.42 6.66
CA HIS A 603 -10.87 -2.32 6.52
C HIS A 603 -11.26 -3.77 6.79
N LYS A 604 -10.74 -4.74 6.00
CA LYS A 604 -11.05 -6.18 6.15
C LYS A 604 -10.73 -6.70 7.57
N GLY A 605 -9.65 -6.20 8.21
CA GLY A 605 -9.35 -6.57 9.60
C GLY A 605 -10.44 -6.17 10.62
N LEU A 606 -11.15 -5.05 10.39
CA LEU A 606 -12.31 -4.69 11.23
C LEU A 606 -13.48 -5.63 10.98
N LEU A 607 -13.71 -6.02 9.72
CA LEU A 607 -14.73 -7.03 9.38
C LEU A 607 -14.45 -8.36 10.10
N GLU A 608 -13.20 -8.84 10.01
CA GLU A 608 -12.75 -10.07 10.67
C GLU A 608 -12.90 -9.97 12.19
N TYR A 609 -12.56 -8.81 12.77
CA TYR A 609 -12.77 -8.54 14.20
C TYR A 609 -14.26 -8.52 14.59
N TYR A 610 -15.14 -7.87 13.80
CA TYR A 610 -16.59 -7.88 14.10
C TYR A 610 -17.19 -9.28 13.99
N ALA A 611 -16.79 -10.06 12.99
CA ALA A 611 -17.18 -11.46 12.85
C ALA A 611 -16.70 -12.31 14.04
N ALA A 612 -15.48 -12.10 14.53
CA ALA A 612 -14.97 -12.75 15.74
C ALA A 612 -15.80 -12.37 16.99
N ARG A 613 -16.21 -11.11 17.12
CA ARG A 613 -17.12 -10.67 18.20
C ARG A 613 -18.45 -11.43 18.16
N HIS A 614 -19.01 -11.69 16.98
CA HIS A 614 -20.22 -12.54 16.87
C HIS A 614 -19.96 -13.95 17.40
N ILE A 615 -18.87 -14.60 16.96
CA ILE A 615 -18.53 -15.96 17.41
C ILE A 615 -18.39 -15.99 18.94
N ILE A 616 -17.65 -15.05 19.53
CA ILE A 616 -17.47 -14.95 20.99
C ILE A 616 -18.81 -14.78 21.71
N GLN A 617 -19.70 -13.91 21.21
CA GLN A 617 -21.03 -13.73 21.80
C GLN A 617 -21.84 -15.03 21.77
N ARG A 618 -21.82 -15.77 20.66
CA ARG A 618 -22.54 -17.04 20.52
C ARG A 618 -22.00 -18.11 21.48
N LEU A 619 -20.68 -18.17 21.66
CA LEU A 619 -20.01 -19.04 22.63
C LEU A 619 -20.42 -18.68 24.09
N GLN A 620 -20.55 -17.37 24.38
CA GLN A 620 -20.94 -16.88 25.71
C GLN A 620 -22.44 -17.11 26.03
N ASP A 621 -23.31 -17.04 25.01
CA ASP A 621 -24.75 -17.27 25.18
C ASP A 621 -25.06 -18.74 25.53
N GLY A 622 -24.05 -19.64 25.65
CA GLY A 622 -24.17 -21.03 26.13
C GLY A 622 -24.88 -22.00 25.18
N LEU A 623 -25.12 -21.53 23.94
CA LEU A 623 -25.82 -22.35 22.92
C LEU A 623 -24.93 -23.44 22.30
N LEU A 624 -23.61 -23.40 22.57
CA LEU A 624 -22.60 -24.25 21.94
C LEU A 624 -21.47 -24.53 22.96
N SER A 625 -21.63 -25.58 23.76
CA SER A 625 -20.59 -26.04 24.71
C SER A 625 -19.79 -27.25 24.18
N GLU A 626 -20.01 -27.67 22.94
CA GLU A 626 -19.41 -28.88 22.35
C GLU A 626 -18.15 -28.51 21.51
N SER A 627 -17.27 -29.50 21.39
CA SER A 627 -16.14 -29.44 20.45
C SER A 627 -16.68 -29.23 19.02
N GLY A 628 -16.11 -28.30 18.26
CA GLY A 628 -16.55 -27.92 16.91
C GLY A 628 -17.60 -26.79 16.86
N ALA A 629 -17.77 -26.06 17.95
CA ALA A 629 -18.74 -24.97 18.04
C ALA A 629 -18.46 -23.80 17.05
N ILE A 630 -17.18 -23.43 16.86
CA ILE A 630 -16.79 -22.39 15.93
C ILE A 630 -17.07 -22.83 14.50
N MET A 631 -16.66 -24.04 14.14
CA MET A 631 -16.91 -24.59 12.79
C MET A 631 -18.40 -24.74 12.50
N SER A 632 -19.20 -25.17 13.48
CA SER A 632 -20.67 -25.28 13.34
C SER A 632 -21.31 -23.91 13.07
N LEU A 633 -20.83 -22.85 13.72
CA LEU A 633 -21.32 -21.50 13.48
C LEU A 633 -20.96 -21.01 12.07
N LEU A 634 -19.73 -21.32 11.60
CA LEU A 634 -19.29 -20.96 10.25
C LEU A 634 -20.10 -21.69 9.19
N GLN A 635 -20.31 -23.00 9.35
CA GLN A 635 -21.12 -23.83 8.45
C GLN A 635 -22.59 -23.40 8.43
N GLY A 636 -23.17 -23.08 9.58
CA GLY A 636 -24.55 -22.58 9.69
C GLY A 636 -24.76 -21.19 9.07
N ALA A 637 -23.74 -20.37 9.03
CA ALA A 637 -23.78 -19.05 8.40
C ALA A 637 -23.40 -19.07 6.90
N HIS A 638 -22.82 -20.18 6.45
CA HIS A 638 -22.42 -20.38 5.06
C HIS A 638 -23.57 -20.91 4.22
N HIS A 639 -23.87 -20.28 3.09
CA HIS A 639 -24.97 -20.69 2.23
C HIS A 639 -24.64 -21.99 1.46
N PRO A 640 -25.47 -23.04 1.46
CA PRO A 640 -25.15 -24.36 0.89
C PRO A 640 -24.89 -24.37 -0.64
N GLN A 641 -25.19 -23.29 -1.35
CA GLN A 641 -24.99 -23.15 -2.80
C GLN A 641 -23.66 -22.48 -3.18
N THR A 642 -22.83 -22.07 -2.20
CA THR A 642 -21.53 -21.46 -2.43
C THR A 642 -20.40 -22.49 -2.40
N GLN A 643 -19.22 -22.13 -2.89
CA GLN A 643 -18.02 -22.98 -2.87
C GLN A 643 -17.67 -23.49 -1.44
N PRO A 644 -16.86 -24.56 -1.30
CA PRO A 644 -16.42 -25.04 0.02
C PRO A 644 -15.79 -23.91 0.84
N LEU A 645 -15.97 -23.93 2.15
CA LEU A 645 -15.45 -22.94 3.06
C LEU A 645 -13.92 -22.82 2.98
N ASP A 646 -13.42 -21.65 2.58
CA ASP A 646 -11.98 -21.39 2.49
C ASP A 646 -11.42 -20.98 3.85
N LEU A 647 -10.93 -21.96 4.61
CA LEU A 647 -10.33 -21.70 5.94
C LEU A 647 -9.10 -20.80 5.88
N LYS A 648 -8.29 -20.86 4.81
CA LYS A 648 -7.10 -20.02 4.68
C LYS A 648 -7.45 -18.54 4.63
N GLY A 649 -8.51 -18.17 3.94
CA GLY A 649 -9.04 -16.81 3.90
C GLY A 649 -9.56 -16.30 5.25
N LEU A 650 -9.86 -17.20 6.20
CA LEU A 650 -10.41 -16.89 7.53
C LEU A 650 -9.34 -16.86 8.65
N ARG A 651 -8.05 -16.99 8.33
CA ARG A 651 -6.94 -17.02 9.31
C ARG A 651 -7.03 -15.89 10.35
N ASN A 652 -7.22 -14.64 9.91
CA ASN A 652 -7.30 -13.51 10.83
C ASN A 652 -8.56 -13.51 11.69
N LEU A 653 -9.66 -14.07 11.20
CA LEU A 653 -10.85 -14.31 12.02
C LEU A 653 -10.51 -15.18 13.22
N PHE A 654 -9.86 -16.34 12.99
CA PHE A 654 -9.45 -17.25 14.07
C PHE A 654 -8.43 -16.60 15.00
N TRP A 655 -7.54 -15.77 14.45
CA TRP A 655 -6.61 -14.96 15.24
C TRP A 655 -7.35 -14.04 16.22
N HIS A 656 -8.33 -13.27 15.73
CA HIS A 656 -9.12 -12.40 16.59
C HIS A 656 -9.99 -13.20 17.59
N VAL A 657 -10.49 -14.37 17.22
CA VAL A 657 -11.21 -15.26 18.15
C VAL A 657 -10.28 -15.67 19.29
N ALA A 658 -9.07 -16.14 18.99
CA ALA A 658 -8.08 -16.52 19.98
C ALA A 658 -7.70 -15.34 20.92
N GLY A 659 -7.42 -14.17 20.35
CA GLY A 659 -7.10 -12.98 21.12
C GLY A 659 -8.25 -12.53 22.04
N LEU A 660 -9.51 -12.59 21.57
CA LEU A 660 -10.70 -12.25 22.36
C LEU A 660 -10.97 -13.26 23.46
N LEU A 661 -10.74 -14.57 23.24
CA LEU A 661 -10.85 -15.62 24.26
C LEU A 661 -9.80 -15.45 25.38
N SER A 662 -8.70 -14.78 25.09
CA SER A 662 -7.60 -14.55 26.02
C SER A 662 -7.70 -13.25 26.80
N THR A 663 -8.67 -12.38 26.47
CA THR A 663 -8.79 -11.08 27.16
C THR A 663 -9.09 -11.28 28.64
N PRO A 664 -8.52 -10.44 29.55
CA PRO A 664 -8.82 -10.52 30.99
C PRO A 664 -10.31 -10.37 31.24
N GLY A 665 -10.91 -11.38 31.90
CA GLY A 665 -12.35 -11.45 32.18
C GLY A 665 -13.18 -12.19 31.11
N ALA A 666 -12.57 -12.69 30.05
CA ALA A 666 -13.23 -13.59 29.12
C ALA A 666 -13.58 -14.94 29.79
N PRO A 667 -14.69 -15.58 29.41
CA PRO A 667 -15.02 -16.90 29.94
C PRO A 667 -13.94 -17.92 29.57
N LYS A 668 -13.58 -18.77 30.51
CA LYS A 668 -12.64 -19.87 30.26
C LYS A 668 -13.39 -20.97 29.48
N LEU A 669 -13.13 -21.03 28.18
CA LEU A 669 -13.71 -22.01 27.26
C LEU A 669 -12.57 -22.87 26.63
N PRO A 670 -12.04 -23.90 27.35
CA PRO A 670 -10.88 -24.67 26.88
C PRO A 670 -11.11 -25.33 25.50
N GLU A 671 -12.31 -25.85 25.25
CA GLU A 671 -12.62 -26.50 23.97
C GLU A 671 -12.66 -25.51 22.83
N ALA A 672 -13.17 -24.29 23.04
CA ALA A 672 -13.14 -23.23 22.03
C ALA A 672 -11.71 -22.72 21.76
N ILE A 673 -10.86 -22.70 22.80
CA ILE A 673 -9.42 -22.37 22.65
C ILE A 673 -8.75 -23.41 21.77
N LYS A 674 -8.91 -24.69 22.11
CA LYS A 674 -8.35 -25.79 21.35
C LYS A 674 -8.85 -25.79 19.89
N GLU A 675 -10.14 -25.57 19.68
CA GLU A 675 -10.72 -25.48 18.34
C GLU A 675 -10.12 -24.28 17.55
N ALA A 676 -10.00 -23.11 18.17
CA ALA A 676 -9.41 -21.93 17.50
C ALA A 676 -7.94 -22.18 17.09
N VAL A 677 -7.15 -22.84 17.93
CA VAL A 677 -5.76 -23.24 17.62
C VAL A 677 -5.72 -24.27 16.49
N ASN A 678 -6.60 -25.28 16.51
CA ASN A 678 -6.71 -26.29 15.44
C ASN A 678 -7.04 -25.64 14.09
N LEU A 679 -8.04 -24.75 14.06
CA LEU A 679 -8.44 -24.04 12.85
C LEU A 679 -7.30 -23.15 12.32
N LEU A 680 -6.55 -22.48 13.20
CA LEU A 680 -5.35 -21.73 12.79
C LEU A 680 -4.28 -22.65 12.20
N ALA A 681 -4.06 -23.84 12.78
CA ALA A 681 -3.12 -24.82 12.26
C ALA A 681 -3.52 -25.33 10.88
N GLU A 682 -4.81 -25.60 10.64
CA GLU A 682 -5.36 -25.99 9.35
C GLU A 682 -5.16 -24.91 8.26
N THR A 683 -5.10 -23.63 8.66
CA THR A 683 -4.75 -22.54 7.73
C THR A 683 -3.28 -22.52 7.32
N GLY A 684 -2.42 -23.37 7.90
CA GLY A 684 -0.99 -23.41 7.64
C GLY A 684 -0.22 -22.31 8.35
N ALA A 685 -0.54 -22.00 9.60
CA ALA A 685 0.16 -20.98 10.39
C ALA A 685 1.65 -21.33 10.57
N GLU A 686 2.53 -20.38 10.29
CA GLU A 686 3.98 -20.50 10.35
C GLU A 686 4.52 -20.20 11.76
N TRP A 687 5.78 -20.57 12.01
CA TRP A 687 6.44 -20.36 13.31
C TRP A 687 6.33 -18.92 13.82
N ASN A 688 6.60 -17.94 12.98
CA ASN A 688 6.55 -16.53 13.38
C ASN A 688 5.11 -16.06 13.71
N GLU A 689 4.11 -16.64 13.07
CA GLU A 689 2.71 -16.36 13.36
C GLU A 689 2.33 -16.96 14.72
N TRP A 690 2.77 -18.17 15.04
CA TRP A 690 2.58 -18.74 16.37
C TRP A 690 3.20 -17.89 17.48
N LEU A 691 4.42 -17.38 17.27
CA LEU A 691 5.06 -16.48 18.23
C LEU A 691 4.25 -15.20 18.45
N SER A 692 3.71 -14.63 17.37
CA SER A 692 2.86 -13.44 17.46
C SER A 692 1.54 -13.74 18.17
N LEU A 693 0.95 -14.91 17.95
CA LEU A 693 -0.27 -15.36 18.63
C LEU A 693 -0.05 -15.53 20.14
N VAL A 694 1.10 -16.06 20.54
CA VAL A 694 1.49 -16.16 21.96
C VAL A 694 1.46 -14.78 22.64
N GLU A 695 1.94 -13.73 21.98
CA GLU A 695 1.84 -12.37 22.50
C GLU A 695 0.38 -11.88 22.53
N ASP A 696 -0.37 -12.10 21.47
CA ASP A 696 -1.76 -11.63 21.34
C ASP A 696 -2.69 -12.34 22.32
N THR A 697 -2.35 -13.56 22.74
CA THR A 697 -3.07 -14.32 23.79
C THR A 697 -2.54 -14.07 25.20
N TYR A 698 -1.74 -13.01 25.43
CA TYR A 698 -1.18 -12.64 26.74
C TYR A 698 -0.41 -13.78 27.43
N PHE A 699 0.31 -14.62 26.66
CA PHE A 699 1.05 -15.77 27.17
C PHE A 699 0.17 -16.77 27.96
N ASN A 700 -1.09 -16.90 27.58
CA ASN A 700 -2.04 -17.79 28.28
C ASN A 700 -1.58 -19.24 28.15
N GLU A 701 -1.49 -19.94 29.28
CA GLU A 701 -0.90 -21.29 29.37
C GLU A 701 -1.70 -22.33 28.54
N CYS A 702 -3.02 -22.22 28.49
CA CYS A 702 -3.86 -23.13 27.68
C CYS A 702 -3.50 -23.00 26.18
N PHE A 703 -3.36 -21.78 25.68
CA PHE A 703 -2.92 -21.55 24.29
C PHE A 703 -1.50 -22.04 24.05
N LEU A 704 -0.58 -21.82 24.98
CA LEU A 704 0.81 -22.31 24.87
C LEU A 704 0.87 -23.83 24.73
N GLN A 705 0.07 -24.58 25.52
CA GLN A 705 0.03 -26.03 25.46
C GLN A 705 -0.52 -26.53 24.14
N ASP A 706 -1.63 -25.97 23.66
CA ASP A 706 -2.25 -26.35 22.39
C ASP A 706 -1.38 -25.99 21.19
N ILE A 707 -0.78 -24.78 21.17
CA ILE A 707 0.19 -24.38 20.14
C ILE A 707 1.40 -25.32 20.16
N ALA A 708 1.93 -25.65 21.34
CA ALA A 708 3.09 -26.55 21.47
C ALA A 708 2.77 -27.96 20.96
N HIS A 709 1.54 -28.45 21.12
CA HIS A 709 1.10 -29.72 20.56
C HIS A 709 1.26 -29.72 19.03
N HIS A 710 0.70 -28.72 18.33
CA HIS A 710 0.80 -28.59 16.87
C HIS A 710 2.24 -28.42 16.39
N VAL A 711 3.04 -27.62 17.09
CA VAL A 711 4.44 -27.39 16.75
C VAL A 711 5.29 -28.66 16.93
N ARG A 712 4.93 -29.58 17.85
CA ARG A 712 5.60 -30.89 17.99
C ARG A 712 5.32 -31.80 16.80
N GLU A 713 4.10 -31.78 16.28
CA GLU A 713 3.71 -32.58 15.10
C GLU A 713 4.34 -32.04 13.81
N ASN A 714 4.44 -30.73 13.68
CA ASN A 714 5.02 -30.01 12.53
C ASN A 714 6.15 -29.09 12.99
N PRO A 715 7.32 -29.66 13.38
CA PRO A 715 8.37 -28.87 13.97
C PRO A 715 8.95 -27.85 12.98
N PRO A 716 9.25 -26.60 13.42
CA PRO A 716 10.04 -25.68 12.63
C PRO A 716 11.39 -26.29 12.30
N HIS A 717 12.14 -25.69 11.36
CA HIS A 717 13.51 -26.11 11.02
C HIS A 717 14.34 -26.44 12.27
N ASP A 718 15.31 -27.36 12.16
CA ASP A 718 16.19 -27.80 13.29
C ASP A 718 16.83 -26.63 14.06
N THR A 719 16.89 -25.47 13.44
CA THR A 719 17.48 -24.25 14.02
C THR A 719 16.44 -23.12 14.09
N VAL A 720 16.23 -22.59 15.30
CA VAL A 720 15.34 -21.44 15.56
C VAL A 720 16.18 -20.18 15.72
N THR A 721 15.85 -19.14 14.94
CA THR A 721 16.47 -17.82 15.10
C THR A 721 15.57 -16.94 15.97
N ILE A 722 16.13 -16.44 17.07
CA ILE A 722 15.46 -15.59 18.06
C ILE A 722 16.03 -14.18 17.97
N THR A 723 15.16 -13.20 17.91
CA THR A 723 15.50 -11.77 17.89
C THR A 723 14.94 -11.08 19.14
N ASP A 724 15.32 -9.82 19.38
CA ASP A 724 14.76 -9.02 20.48
C ASP A 724 13.23 -9.01 20.47
N THR A 725 12.63 -8.96 19.29
CA THR A 725 11.15 -8.89 19.11
C THR A 725 10.47 -10.22 19.43
N THR A 726 11.14 -11.34 19.22
CA THR A 726 10.57 -12.68 19.40
C THR A 726 11.07 -13.39 20.65
N LEU A 727 11.92 -12.74 21.45
CA LEU A 727 12.55 -13.36 22.62
C LEU A 727 11.51 -13.81 23.67
N ALA A 728 10.54 -12.94 23.99
CA ALA A 728 9.52 -13.24 25.00
C ALA A 728 8.64 -14.43 24.59
N SER A 729 8.15 -14.42 23.35
CA SER A 729 7.30 -15.49 22.82
C SER A 729 8.05 -16.82 22.71
N ASN A 730 9.32 -16.79 22.25
CA ASN A 730 10.16 -17.98 22.22
C ASN A 730 10.45 -18.51 23.64
N ALA A 731 10.75 -17.62 24.58
CA ALA A 731 10.97 -18.01 25.97
C ALA A 731 9.74 -18.65 26.63
N ALA A 732 8.56 -18.25 26.22
CA ALA A 732 7.29 -18.84 26.67
C ALA A 732 7.00 -20.20 26.00
N LEU A 733 7.25 -20.35 24.71
CA LEU A 733 6.83 -21.52 23.93
C LEU A 733 7.88 -22.64 23.92
N LEU A 734 9.17 -22.33 23.82
CA LEU A 734 10.24 -23.31 23.67
C LEU A 734 10.31 -24.33 24.84
N PRO A 735 10.01 -24.01 26.10
CA PRO A 735 9.98 -25.01 27.18
C PRO A 735 9.00 -26.17 26.95
N TYR A 736 7.99 -26.00 26.15
CA TYR A 736 6.97 -27.01 25.86
C TYR A 736 7.31 -27.90 24.65
N ILE A 737 8.38 -27.60 23.89
CA ILE A 737 8.79 -28.35 22.72
C ILE A 737 10.17 -29.03 22.96
N PRO A 738 10.54 -30.11 22.21
CA PRO A 738 11.82 -30.74 22.31
C PRO A 738 13.01 -29.79 22.12
N PRO A 739 14.17 -30.05 22.77
CA PRO A 739 15.34 -29.20 22.61
C PRO A 739 15.70 -28.93 21.15
N ARG A 740 15.99 -27.69 20.84
CA ARG A 740 16.33 -27.21 19.48
C ARG A 740 17.66 -26.47 19.49
N LYS A 741 18.24 -26.39 18.31
CA LYS A 741 19.38 -25.50 18.07
C LYS A 741 18.88 -24.06 17.96
N VAL A 742 19.46 -23.14 18.73
CA VAL A 742 19.04 -21.76 18.81
C VAL A 742 20.13 -20.82 18.32
N ILE A 743 19.74 -19.83 17.51
CA ILE A 743 20.58 -18.69 17.12
C ILE A 743 19.97 -17.44 17.72
N LEU A 744 20.69 -16.77 18.63
CA LEU A 744 20.25 -15.51 19.22
C LEU A 744 20.81 -14.32 18.43
N LYS A 745 19.92 -13.44 17.92
CA LYS A 745 20.29 -12.19 17.23
C LYS A 745 19.71 -11.00 17.98
N MET A 746 20.50 -10.40 18.88
CA MET A 746 20.07 -9.29 19.74
C MET A 746 20.61 -7.95 19.22
N LYS A 747 19.73 -6.96 19.08
CA LYS A 747 20.05 -5.59 18.62
C LYS A 747 19.86 -4.55 19.72
N ASN A 748 19.14 -4.87 20.79
CA ASN A 748 18.75 -3.94 21.84
C ASN A 748 19.68 -4.06 23.06
N GLU A 749 19.98 -2.92 23.70
CA GLU A 749 20.81 -2.84 24.91
C GLU A 749 20.09 -3.34 26.17
N LYS A 750 18.74 -3.35 26.15
CA LYS A 750 17.89 -3.76 27.28
C LYS A 750 17.25 -5.11 27.01
N VAL A 751 18.05 -6.17 27.09
CA VAL A 751 17.55 -7.54 26.96
C VAL A 751 17.05 -8.04 28.32
N ASN A 752 15.86 -8.65 28.32
CA ASN A 752 15.35 -9.30 29.53
C ASN A 752 16.06 -10.65 29.75
N VAL A 753 17.02 -10.64 30.66
CA VAL A 753 17.87 -11.82 30.98
C VAL A 753 17.02 -13.01 31.45
N LYS A 754 15.88 -12.80 32.14
CA LYS A 754 14.98 -13.89 32.54
C LYS A 754 14.47 -14.72 31.37
N ASN A 755 14.18 -14.06 30.25
CA ASN A 755 13.74 -14.73 29.03
C ASN A 755 14.86 -15.57 28.41
N ILE A 756 16.14 -15.19 28.59
CA ILE A 756 17.29 -15.99 28.14
C ILE A 756 17.48 -17.22 29.03
N HIS A 757 17.30 -17.09 30.33
CA HIS A 757 17.34 -18.25 31.22
C HIS A 757 16.28 -19.31 30.89
N ALA A 758 15.10 -18.89 30.41
CA ALA A 758 14.05 -19.82 29.95
C ALA A 758 14.51 -20.67 28.75
N LEU A 759 15.52 -20.25 28.00
CA LEU A 759 16.06 -20.95 26.84
C LEU A 759 17.17 -21.96 27.19
N THR A 760 17.55 -22.12 28.45
CA THR A 760 18.72 -22.98 28.87
C THR A 760 18.54 -24.46 28.56
N GLY A 761 17.30 -24.95 28.39
CA GLY A 761 17.03 -26.31 27.93
C GLY A 761 17.33 -26.56 26.45
N HIS A 762 17.65 -25.51 25.68
CA HIS A 762 17.94 -25.55 24.24
C HIS A 762 19.43 -25.27 23.98
N SER A 763 19.99 -25.86 22.90
CA SER A 763 21.38 -25.65 22.54
C SER A 763 21.56 -24.32 21.80
N CYS A 764 22.02 -23.27 22.49
CA CYS A 764 22.42 -22.03 21.82
C CYS A 764 23.74 -22.26 21.07
N SER A 765 23.68 -22.27 19.73
CA SER A 765 24.85 -22.50 18.88
C SER A 765 25.51 -21.20 18.39
N GLU A 766 24.76 -20.15 18.23
CA GLU A 766 25.25 -18.88 17.69
C GLU A 766 24.63 -17.70 18.43
N LEU A 767 25.47 -16.74 18.82
CA LEU A 767 25.06 -15.51 19.49
C LEU A 767 25.59 -14.32 18.72
N TYR A 768 24.68 -13.47 18.27
CA TYR A 768 24.94 -12.21 17.58
C TYR A 768 24.44 -11.06 18.45
N LEU A 769 25.34 -10.23 18.92
CA LEU A 769 25.04 -9.02 19.67
C LEU A 769 25.36 -7.82 18.78
N ASN A 770 24.39 -7.42 17.99
CA ASN A 770 24.55 -6.33 17.03
C ASN A 770 24.19 -4.98 17.68
N HIS A 771 25.04 -4.50 18.57
CA HIS A 771 24.94 -3.12 19.06
C HIS A 771 25.35 -2.18 17.94
N HIS A 772 24.47 -1.25 17.57
CA HIS A 772 24.84 -0.19 16.66
C HIS A 772 26.05 0.57 17.20
N PHE A 773 27.15 0.57 16.46
CA PHE A 773 28.48 1.15 16.80
C PHE A 773 28.48 2.67 17.12
N LYS A 774 27.31 3.27 17.44
CA LYS A 774 27.16 4.71 17.62
C LYS A 774 27.31 5.24 19.04
N HIS A 775 27.28 4.38 20.06
CA HIS A 775 27.40 4.84 21.46
C HIS A 775 28.40 4.00 22.25
N PRO A 776 29.57 4.55 22.60
CA PRO A 776 30.70 3.81 23.16
C PRO A 776 30.64 3.54 24.67
N GLY A 777 29.48 3.56 25.32
CA GLY A 777 29.44 3.53 26.81
C GLY A 777 28.77 2.32 27.48
N GLN A 778 28.24 1.33 26.76
CA GLN A 778 27.38 0.31 27.39
C GLN A 778 27.80 -1.15 27.01
N VAL A 779 28.70 -1.72 27.80
CA VAL A 779 29.12 -3.15 27.74
C VAL A 779 28.30 -4.10 28.66
N PRO A 780 27.42 -3.66 29.59
CA PRO A 780 26.86 -4.56 30.61
C PRO A 780 25.91 -5.65 30.11
N ALA A 781 25.26 -5.49 28.95
CA ALA A 781 24.26 -6.47 28.50
C ALA A 781 24.86 -7.76 27.95
N SER A 782 26.03 -7.70 27.31
CA SER A 782 26.71 -8.89 26.77
C SER A 782 27.13 -9.86 27.85
N ASP A 783 27.60 -9.33 28.97
CA ASP A 783 28.09 -10.08 30.11
C ASP A 783 26.93 -10.87 30.75
N ALA A 784 25.80 -10.21 30.99
CA ALA A 784 24.63 -10.85 31.56
C ALA A 784 24.01 -11.92 30.64
N ILE A 785 24.06 -11.71 29.31
CA ILE A 785 23.60 -12.70 28.34
C ILE A 785 24.52 -13.93 28.33
N LEU A 786 25.83 -13.75 28.34
CA LEU A 786 26.79 -14.87 28.39
C LEU A 786 26.69 -15.66 29.68
N ASP A 787 26.53 -14.98 30.83
CA ASP A 787 26.31 -15.62 32.11
C ASP A 787 25.01 -16.46 32.11
N ALA A 788 23.93 -15.89 31.58
CA ALA A 788 22.66 -16.60 31.41
C ALA A 788 22.73 -17.81 30.46
N LEU A 789 23.66 -17.80 29.49
CA LEU A 789 23.91 -18.91 28.57
C LEU A 789 25.01 -19.85 29.05
N HIS A 790 25.46 -19.74 30.31
CA HIS A 790 26.49 -20.60 30.89
C HIS A 790 26.10 -22.09 30.77
N GLY A 791 27.00 -22.90 30.21
CA GLY A 791 26.74 -24.30 29.90
C GLY A 791 26.12 -24.58 28.52
N SER A 792 25.71 -23.58 27.73
CA SER A 792 25.25 -23.76 26.37
C SER A 792 26.40 -24.14 25.41
N HIS A 793 26.07 -24.85 24.31
CA HIS A 793 27.02 -25.28 23.30
C HIS A 793 27.27 -24.22 22.24
N LEU A 794 27.80 -23.05 22.64
CA LEU A 794 28.03 -21.92 21.73
C LEU A 794 29.19 -22.21 20.78
N ILE A 795 28.97 -22.12 19.47
CA ILE A 795 29.93 -22.35 18.39
C ILE A 795 30.45 -21.02 17.81
N LYS A 796 29.58 -20.03 17.71
CA LYS A 796 29.88 -18.70 17.12
C LYS A 796 29.40 -17.59 18.02
N PHE A 797 30.30 -16.64 18.29
CA PHE A 797 29.97 -15.39 18.97
C PHE A 797 30.30 -14.20 18.06
N LEU A 798 29.42 -13.23 18.02
CA LEU A 798 29.63 -11.94 17.33
C LEU A 798 29.09 -10.81 18.20
N GLY A 799 29.95 -9.84 18.53
CA GLY A 799 29.53 -8.69 19.34
C GLY A 799 30.65 -7.98 20.07
N HIS A 800 30.27 -7.16 21.05
CA HIS A 800 31.19 -6.53 22.00
C HIS A 800 31.28 -7.37 23.25
N LEU A 801 32.49 -7.44 23.83
CA LEU A 801 32.76 -8.09 25.11
C LEU A 801 33.62 -7.20 25.99
N SER A 802 33.44 -7.31 27.31
CA SER A 802 34.41 -6.81 28.26
C SER A 802 35.57 -7.82 28.46
N ALA A 803 36.69 -7.33 28.91
CA ALA A 803 37.81 -8.22 29.26
C ALA A 803 37.45 -9.25 30.37
N GLY A 804 36.53 -8.88 31.27
CA GLY A 804 36.02 -9.73 32.33
C GLY A 804 35.14 -10.88 31.86
N CYS A 805 34.54 -10.79 30.69
CA CYS A 805 33.66 -11.83 30.14
C CYS A 805 34.32 -12.84 29.23
N LEU A 806 35.58 -12.62 28.85
CA LEU A 806 36.32 -13.62 28.09
C LEU A 806 36.37 -15.02 28.77
N PRO A 807 36.54 -15.14 30.09
CA PRO A 807 36.52 -16.42 30.79
C PRO A 807 35.14 -17.12 30.75
N LEU A 808 34.05 -16.39 30.52
CA LEU A 808 32.69 -16.93 30.39
C LEU A 808 32.44 -17.58 29.02
N LEU A 809 33.29 -17.32 28.03
CA LEU A 809 33.20 -17.95 26.74
C LEU A 809 33.39 -19.46 26.81
N PRO A 810 32.45 -20.27 26.27
CA PRO A 810 32.52 -21.71 26.39
C PRO A 810 33.65 -22.30 25.54
N GLN A 811 34.24 -23.41 26.00
CA GLN A 811 35.32 -24.14 25.30
C GLN A 811 34.86 -24.75 23.95
N SER A 812 33.54 -24.82 23.69
CA SER A 812 32.97 -25.24 22.42
C SER A 812 33.10 -24.20 21.30
N LEU A 813 33.46 -22.94 21.65
CA LEU A 813 33.51 -21.81 20.71
C LEU A 813 34.57 -22.02 19.62
N ARG A 814 34.17 -21.89 18.36
CA ARG A 814 35.04 -22.06 17.19
C ARG A 814 35.27 -20.75 16.43
N LYS A 815 34.28 -19.85 16.41
CA LYS A 815 34.38 -18.58 15.71
C LYS A 815 34.09 -17.45 16.69
N LEU A 816 35.02 -16.54 16.82
CA LEU A 816 34.93 -15.38 17.70
C LEU A 816 35.07 -14.10 16.86
N HIS A 817 33.98 -13.37 16.74
CA HIS A 817 33.92 -12.08 16.02
C HIS A 817 33.75 -10.98 17.07
N LEU A 818 34.76 -10.15 17.24
CA LEU A 818 34.75 -9.05 18.21
C LEU A 818 34.79 -7.70 17.50
N ALA A 819 33.87 -6.83 17.85
CA ALA A 819 34.01 -5.41 17.58
C ALA A 819 34.66 -4.73 18.78
N LEU A 820 35.77 -4.03 18.57
CA LEU A 820 36.47 -3.36 19.65
C LEU A 820 35.66 -2.16 20.14
N PRO A 821 35.46 -2.05 21.48
CA PRO A 821 34.81 -0.87 22.03
C PRO A 821 35.71 0.35 21.86
N SER A 822 35.08 1.54 21.78
CA SER A 822 35.80 2.83 21.84
C SER A 822 36.37 2.99 23.27
N ASN A 823 37.58 3.48 23.41
CA ASN A 823 38.24 3.89 24.65
C ASN A 823 39.16 2.84 25.35
N GLN A 824 39.65 3.21 26.50
CA GLN A 824 40.62 2.52 27.37
C GLN A 824 40.39 0.98 27.58
N HIS A 825 39.20 0.49 27.31
CA HIS A 825 38.85 -0.94 27.47
C HIS A 825 39.32 -1.83 26.32
N ALA A 826 39.63 -1.28 25.12
CA ALA A 826 40.06 -2.11 23.99
C ALA A 826 41.45 -2.72 24.20
N GLY A 827 42.40 -1.96 24.78
CA GLY A 827 43.73 -2.46 25.11
C GLY A 827 43.69 -3.58 26.15
N SER A 828 42.87 -3.44 27.19
CA SER A 828 42.68 -4.47 28.22
C SER A 828 41.99 -5.72 27.65
N LEU A 829 41.03 -5.58 26.72
CA LEU A 829 40.39 -6.69 26.01
C LEU A 829 41.41 -7.48 25.16
N LEU A 830 42.22 -6.77 24.36
CA LEU A 830 43.23 -7.39 23.50
C LEU A 830 44.29 -8.11 24.34
N ALA A 831 44.76 -7.52 25.45
CA ALA A 831 45.69 -8.14 26.37
C ALA A 831 45.08 -9.38 27.06
N ALA A 832 43.81 -9.35 27.41
CA ALA A 832 43.11 -10.48 27.98
C ALA A 832 42.87 -11.60 26.96
N LEU A 833 42.57 -11.27 25.71
CA LEU A 833 42.41 -12.22 24.59
C LEU A 833 43.63 -13.13 24.43
N ASN A 834 44.83 -12.59 24.55
CA ASN A 834 46.06 -13.33 24.44
C ASN A 834 46.25 -14.35 25.58
N ARG A 835 45.61 -14.17 26.73
CA ARG A 835 45.74 -15.03 27.92
C ARG A 835 44.60 -16.05 28.03
N THR A 836 43.40 -15.70 27.58
CA THR A 836 42.17 -16.44 27.95
C THR A 836 41.32 -16.88 26.75
N ILE A 837 41.83 -16.80 25.51
CA ILE A 837 41.05 -17.25 24.33
C ILE A 837 40.74 -18.75 24.43
N PRO A 838 39.52 -19.23 24.20
CA PRO A 838 39.18 -20.64 24.22
C PRO A 838 40.01 -21.46 23.21
N SER A 839 40.56 -22.57 23.63
CA SER A 839 41.51 -23.36 22.84
C SER A 839 40.97 -23.89 21.50
N LYS A 840 39.65 -24.01 21.35
CA LYS A 840 38.98 -24.47 20.11
C LYS A 840 38.65 -23.36 19.10
N VAL A 841 38.96 -22.09 19.44
CA VAL A 841 38.75 -20.98 18.51
C VAL A 841 39.77 -21.12 17.37
N TYR A 842 39.24 -21.41 16.16
CA TYR A 842 40.09 -21.49 14.97
C TYR A 842 40.00 -20.24 14.09
N CYS A 843 38.89 -19.44 14.22
CA CYS A 843 38.67 -18.20 13.47
C CYS A 843 38.44 -17.06 14.47
N LEU A 844 39.29 -16.06 14.44
CA LEU A 844 39.19 -14.82 15.19
C LEU A 844 38.98 -13.67 14.18
N ASN A 845 37.87 -12.96 14.28
CA ASN A 845 37.58 -11.77 13.47
C ASN A 845 37.53 -10.56 14.42
N ILE A 846 38.33 -9.54 14.12
CA ILE A 846 38.39 -8.31 14.90
C ILE A 846 38.01 -7.13 14.01
N HIS A 847 36.96 -6.44 14.42
CA HIS A 847 36.49 -5.20 13.75
C HIS A 847 37.00 -3.97 14.50
N VAL A 848 37.71 -3.10 13.80
CA VAL A 848 38.26 -1.85 14.30
C VAL A 848 37.71 -0.69 13.42
N PRO A 849 36.74 0.09 13.92
CA PRO A 849 36.37 1.34 13.27
C PRO A 849 37.50 2.35 13.39
N MET A 850 37.96 2.94 12.26
CA MET A 850 39.13 3.84 12.27
C MET A 850 38.93 5.09 13.13
N ALA A 851 37.67 5.59 13.21
CA ALA A 851 37.32 6.72 14.07
C ALA A 851 37.52 6.46 15.58
N MET A 852 37.75 5.22 15.98
CA MET A 852 37.84 4.78 17.40
C MET A 852 39.23 4.27 17.79
N VAL A 853 40.22 4.40 16.92
CA VAL A 853 41.59 3.91 17.21
C VAL A 853 42.25 4.80 18.26
N THR A 854 42.77 4.18 19.33
CA THR A 854 43.53 4.84 20.37
C THR A 854 44.92 4.21 20.47
N PRO A 855 45.93 4.94 20.95
CA PRO A 855 47.29 4.38 21.15
C PRO A 855 47.32 3.10 22.03
N GLU A 856 46.44 2.98 23.00
CA GLU A 856 46.35 1.83 23.89
C GLU A 856 45.89 0.55 23.15
N MET A 857 45.17 0.66 22.03
CA MET A 857 44.78 -0.47 21.17
C MET A 857 45.99 -1.10 20.46
N LEU A 858 47.10 -0.35 20.30
CA LEU A 858 48.24 -0.77 19.52
C LEU A 858 49.32 -1.47 20.36
N THR A 859 49.01 -1.87 21.59
CA THR A 859 49.99 -2.38 22.56
C THR A 859 50.29 -3.88 22.47
N SER A 860 49.39 -4.67 21.84
CA SER A 860 49.52 -6.12 21.82
C SER A 860 49.05 -6.72 20.48
N PRO A 861 49.85 -7.63 19.88
CA PRO A 861 49.42 -8.38 18.69
C PRO A 861 48.25 -9.31 19.01
N LEU A 862 47.47 -9.67 17.96
CA LEU A 862 46.38 -10.62 18.08
C LEU A 862 46.90 -12.04 18.37
N PRO A 863 46.08 -12.90 19.03
CA PRO A 863 46.44 -14.29 19.26
C PRO A 863 46.65 -15.08 17.96
N ASP A 864 47.59 -16.00 17.97
CA ASP A 864 47.87 -16.88 16.84
C ASP A 864 46.87 -18.05 16.79
N VAL A 865 45.68 -17.80 16.21
CA VAL A 865 44.69 -18.84 15.88
C VAL A 865 44.83 -19.27 14.41
N HIS A 866 44.10 -20.31 13.99
CA HIS A 866 44.25 -20.86 12.65
C HIS A 866 43.98 -19.82 11.55
N ARG A 867 42.94 -18.97 11.75
CA ARG A 867 42.58 -17.88 10.82
C ARG A 867 42.28 -16.61 11.60
N VAL A 868 43.00 -15.53 11.29
CA VAL A 868 42.74 -14.21 11.85
C VAL A 868 42.25 -13.30 10.75
N ILE A 869 41.13 -12.64 10.98
CA ILE A 869 40.52 -11.66 10.07
C ILE A 869 40.55 -10.30 10.77
N LEU A 870 41.14 -9.30 10.10
CA LEU A 870 41.10 -7.92 10.57
C LEU A 870 40.19 -7.12 9.67
N VAL A 871 39.22 -6.45 10.27
CA VAL A 871 38.26 -5.58 9.55
C VAL A 871 38.52 -4.14 9.99
N LEU A 872 38.94 -3.30 9.04
CA LEU A 872 39.17 -1.86 9.24
C LEU A 872 38.12 -1.08 8.47
N SER A 873 37.10 -0.53 9.16
CA SER A 873 36.01 0.19 8.50
C SER A 873 36.26 1.69 8.42
N ASP A 874 35.64 2.30 7.42
CA ASP A 874 35.63 3.75 7.18
C ASP A 874 37.04 4.34 6.92
N VAL A 875 37.90 3.58 6.21
CA VAL A 875 39.24 4.00 5.83
C VAL A 875 39.18 4.91 4.61
N ASP A 876 39.77 6.11 4.77
CA ASP A 876 39.98 7.08 3.69
C ASP A 876 41.46 7.54 3.65
N LYS A 877 41.75 8.49 2.78
CA LYS A 877 43.11 9.03 2.62
C LYS A 877 43.68 9.62 3.90
N SER A 878 42.85 10.22 4.77
CA SER A 878 43.26 10.92 5.98
C SER A 878 43.72 9.93 7.08
N VAL A 879 43.10 8.75 7.16
CA VAL A 879 43.36 7.73 8.18
C VAL A 879 44.15 6.50 7.66
N MET A 880 44.64 6.55 6.43
CA MET A 880 45.39 5.42 5.81
C MET A 880 46.60 5.01 6.60
N LYS A 881 47.37 5.99 7.10
CA LYS A 881 48.59 5.70 7.90
C LYS A 881 48.27 5.02 9.24
N GLU A 882 47.22 5.50 9.88
CA GLU A 882 46.69 4.91 11.09
C GLU A 882 46.19 3.47 10.85
N ALA A 883 45.50 3.23 9.71
CA ALA A 883 45.08 1.88 9.32
C ALA A 883 46.27 0.94 9.12
N CYS A 884 47.37 1.41 8.54
CA CYS A 884 48.61 0.66 8.43
C CYS A 884 49.21 0.37 9.81
N LEU A 885 49.28 1.37 10.69
CA LEU A 885 49.82 1.18 12.07
C LEU A 885 48.99 0.15 12.85
N VAL A 886 47.65 0.20 12.72
CA VAL A 886 46.75 -0.81 13.35
C VAL A 886 47.06 -2.19 12.79
N ALA A 887 47.14 -2.36 11.48
CA ALA A 887 47.44 -3.65 10.85
C ALA A 887 48.79 -4.22 11.25
N VAL A 888 49.80 -3.37 11.47
CA VAL A 888 51.15 -3.76 11.94
C VAL A 888 51.13 -4.12 13.42
N ALA A 889 50.53 -3.29 14.27
CA ALA A 889 50.52 -3.48 15.72
C ALA A 889 49.72 -4.70 16.18
N LEU A 890 48.60 -4.97 15.49
CA LEU A 890 47.73 -6.12 15.76
C LEU A 890 48.16 -7.41 15.02
N HIS A 891 49.25 -7.39 14.26
CA HIS A 891 49.71 -8.53 13.46
C HIS A 891 50.02 -9.77 14.32
N PRO A 892 49.40 -10.94 14.03
CA PRO A 892 49.71 -12.19 14.72
C PRO A 892 51.16 -12.62 14.47
N ARG A 893 51.86 -13.02 15.52
CA ARG A 893 53.32 -13.23 15.46
C ARG A 893 53.77 -14.41 14.59
N LYS A 894 53.01 -15.53 14.62
CA LYS A 894 53.41 -16.78 13.96
C LYS A 894 52.78 -16.96 12.58
N ARG A 895 51.51 -16.77 12.45
CA ARG A 895 50.77 -17.13 11.21
C ARG A 895 50.42 -15.94 10.28
N GLY A 896 50.25 -14.77 10.84
CA GLY A 896 49.77 -13.59 10.06
C GLY A 896 48.25 -13.55 9.92
N TYR A 897 47.75 -12.65 9.04
CA TYR A 897 46.31 -12.53 8.76
C TYR A 897 45.90 -13.51 7.68
N GLY A 898 44.79 -14.20 7.85
CA GLY A 898 44.09 -14.87 6.76
C GLY A 898 43.40 -13.83 5.83
N THR A 899 42.83 -12.78 6.40
CA THR A 899 42.17 -11.73 5.62
C THR A 899 42.25 -10.38 6.30
N ILE A 900 42.51 -9.31 5.53
CA ILE A 900 42.26 -7.93 5.95
C ILE A 900 41.14 -7.38 5.08
N THR A 901 40.10 -6.83 5.67
CA THR A 901 38.92 -6.33 4.96
C THR A 901 38.72 -4.84 5.25
N PHE A 902 38.44 -4.07 4.19
CA PHE A 902 38.24 -2.63 4.26
C PHE A 902 36.83 -2.24 3.74
N PRO A 903 35.77 -2.48 4.51
CA PRO A 903 34.43 -2.07 4.14
C PRO A 903 34.28 -0.54 4.22
N ARG A 904 33.39 0.01 3.36
CA ARG A 904 33.13 1.48 3.25
C ARG A 904 34.38 2.33 3.03
N SER A 905 35.45 1.74 2.46
CA SER A 905 36.65 2.50 2.15
C SER A 905 36.42 3.49 1.00
N ARG A 906 36.98 4.69 1.14
CA ARG A 906 36.87 5.77 0.12
C ARG A 906 38.22 6.08 -0.53
N MET A 907 39.13 5.10 -0.61
CA MET A 907 40.47 5.25 -1.18
C MET A 907 40.49 5.00 -2.69
N LYS A 908 41.25 5.80 -3.45
CA LYS A 908 41.54 5.60 -4.86
C LYS A 908 42.69 4.60 -5.08
N ALA A 909 42.87 4.11 -6.30
CA ALA A 909 43.91 3.13 -6.64
C ALA A 909 45.33 3.52 -6.22
N ALA A 910 45.70 4.81 -6.31
CA ALA A 910 47.00 5.32 -5.86
C ALA A 910 47.22 5.16 -4.33
N GLU A 911 46.19 5.38 -3.57
CA GLU A 911 46.22 5.26 -2.10
C GLU A 911 46.30 3.78 -1.67
N TRP A 912 45.62 2.89 -2.39
CA TRP A 912 45.75 1.45 -2.22
C TRP A 912 47.15 0.93 -2.54
N ARG A 913 47.83 1.47 -3.60
CA ARG A 913 49.22 1.13 -3.88
C ARG A 913 50.13 1.51 -2.70
N ASN A 914 49.95 2.71 -2.14
CA ASN A 914 50.73 3.14 -0.98
C ASN A 914 50.50 2.21 0.22
N LEU A 915 49.28 1.84 0.52
CA LEU A 915 48.96 0.94 1.62
C LEU A 915 49.62 -0.43 1.43
N LEU A 916 49.60 -0.99 0.21
CA LEU A 916 50.27 -2.28 -0.06
C LEU A 916 51.77 -2.18 0.16
N HIS A 917 52.44 -1.08 -0.27
CA HIS A 917 53.86 -0.85 0.01
C HIS A 917 54.17 -0.72 1.50
N TYR A 918 53.32 -0.01 2.24
CA TYR A 918 53.47 0.09 3.72
C TYR A 918 53.35 -1.26 4.42
N LEU A 919 52.37 -2.06 4.06
CA LEU A 919 52.17 -3.40 4.64
C LEU A 919 53.36 -4.33 4.34
N ALA A 920 53.87 -4.25 3.10
CA ALA A 920 55.07 -5.01 2.67
C ALA A 920 56.33 -4.55 3.41
N ALA A 921 56.59 -3.24 3.52
CA ALA A 921 57.73 -2.70 4.24
C ALA A 921 57.73 -3.08 5.74
N ALA A 922 56.53 -3.22 6.35
CA ALA A 922 56.37 -3.65 7.71
C ALA A 922 56.33 -5.19 7.85
N SER A 923 56.54 -5.95 6.80
CA SER A 923 56.55 -7.42 6.79
C SER A 923 55.27 -8.04 7.29
N VAL A 924 54.12 -7.40 7.03
CA VAL A 924 52.79 -7.92 7.39
C VAL A 924 52.44 -9.10 6.49
N ARG A 925 52.20 -10.25 7.11
CA ARG A 925 51.75 -11.46 6.38
C ARG A 925 50.25 -11.51 6.31
N VAL A 926 49.72 -11.63 5.08
CA VAL A 926 48.28 -11.68 4.82
C VAL A 926 48.02 -12.56 3.59
N GLU A 927 46.96 -13.37 3.64
CA GLU A 927 46.58 -14.25 2.53
C GLU A 927 45.63 -13.52 1.54
N THR A 928 44.74 -12.68 2.06
CA THR A 928 43.73 -11.99 1.25
C THR A 928 43.44 -10.58 1.75
N ILE A 929 43.34 -9.64 0.84
CA ILE A 929 42.90 -8.25 1.10
C ILE A 929 41.58 -8.02 0.35
N ASN A 930 40.54 -7.67 1.08
CA ASN A 930 39.22 -7.36 0.53
C ASN A 930 38.91 -5.86 0.64
N VAL A 931 38.46 -5.24 -0.47
CA VAL A 931 38.20 -3.80 -0.51
C VAL A 931 36.80 -3.49 -1.09
N SER A 932 36.27 -2.29 -0.82
CA SER A 932 35.00 -1.84 -1.37
C SER A 932 35.07 -1.65 -2.88
N LYS A 933 34.07 -2.16 -3.61
CA LYS A 933 33.94 -2.10 -5.08
C LYS A 933 33.67 -0.66 -5.58
N GLU A 934 33.18 0.22 -4.72
CA GLU A 934 32.67 1.54 -5.14
C GLU A 934 33.78 2.52 -5.55
N THR A 935 35.02 2.26 -5.17
CA THR A 935 36.14 3.21 -5.30
C THR A 935 37.19 2.84 -6.34
N ILE A 936 37.19 1.61 -6.86
CA ILE A 936 38.15 1.13 -7.86
C ILE A 936 37.48 0.46 -9.05
N THR A 937 38.05 0.63 -10.25
CA THR A 937 37.57 0.01 -11.48
C THR A 937 38.11 -1.43 -11.65
N LYS A 938 37.52 -2.22 -12.53
CA LYS A 938 38.06 -3.59 -12.88
C LYS A 938 39.49 -3.58 -13.40
N LYS A 939 39.93 -2.52 -14.08
CA LYS A 939 41.30 -2.40 -14.58
C LYS A 939 42.24 -2.16 -13.41
N GLU A 940 41.92 -1.21 -12.54
CA GLU A 940 42.72 -0.90 -11.35
C GLU A 940 42.78 -2.07 -10.39
N GLU A 941 41.71 -2.88 -10.24
CA GLU A 941 41.71 -4.10 -9.46
C GLU A 941 42.78 -5.09 -9.93
N ARG A 942 42.89 -5.31 -11.25
CA ARG A 942 43.92 -6.21 -11.84
C ARG A 942 45.33 -5.71 -11.58
N GLU A 943 45.57 -4.40 -11.69
CA GLU A 943 46.85 -3.78 -11.39
C GLU A 943 47.22 -3.92 -9.91
N LEU A 944 46.25 -3.69 -9.02
CA LEU A 944 46.44 -3.84 -7.55
C LEU A 944 46.60 -5.31 -7.14
N GLN A 945 45.90 -6.24 -7.80
CA GLN A 945 46.08 -7.68 -7.60
C GLN A 945 47.52 -8.11 -7.94
N ALA A 946 48.06 -7.71 -9.11
CA ALA A 946 49.43 -8.04 -9.51
C ALA A 946 50.48 -7.43 -8.56
N LEU A 947 50.22 -6.23 -8.05
CA LEU A 947 51.05 -5.59 -7.08
C LEU A 947 51.04 -6.31 -5.70
N ALA A 948 49.86 -6.70 -5.24
CA ALA A 948 49.66 -7.42 -3.99
C ALA A 948 50.29 -8.84 -4.00
N GLU A 949 50.21 -9.53 -5.16
CA GLU A 949 50.89 -10.81 -5.39
C GLU A 949 52.40 -10.64 -5.33
N ASN A 950 52.96 -9.57 -5.95
CA ASN A 950 54.39 -9.32 -6.01
C ASN A 950 55.00 -8.88 -4.63
N LEU A 951 54.30 -8.02 -3.92
CA LEU A 951 54.78 -7.43 -2.66
C LEU A 951 54.50 -8.27 -1.43
N LEU A 952 53.32 -8.87 -1.37
CA LEU A 952 52.76 -9.54 -0.16
C LEU A 952 52.44 -11.00 -0.38
N GLN A 953 52.55 -11.51 -1.60
CA GLN A 953 52.11 -12.87 -1.98
C GLN A 953 50.66 -13.14 -1.59
N CYS A 954 49.79 -12.15 -1.69
CA CYS A 954 48.40 -12.23 -1.25
C CYS A 954 47.42 -11.95 -2.42
N ARG A 955 46.18 -12.38 -2.21
CA ARG A 955 45.08 -12.09 -3.10
C ARG A 955 44.48 -10.72 -2.78
N PHE A 956 44.12 -9.94 -3.82
CA PHE A 956 43.44 -8.65 -3.66
C PHE A 956 42.09 -8.69 -4.40
N TRP A 957 40.98 -8.51 -3.68
CA TRP A 957 39.63 -8.62 -4.22
C TRP A 957 38.80 -7.39 -3.88
N ARG A 958 37.90 -7.03 -4.78
CA ARG A 958 36.89 -6.03 -4.53
C ARG A 958 35.49 -6.64 -4.44
N HIS A 959 34.76 -6.24 -3.44
CA HIS A 959 33.40 -6.70 -3.17
C HIS A 959 32.44 -5.52 -3.00
N HIS A 960 31.14 -5.75 -3.14
CA HIS A 960 30.14 -4.79 -2.66
C HIS A 960 30.23 -4.70 -1.13
N ASP A 961 30.01 -3.50 -0.57
CA ASP A 961 30.03 -3.32 0.88
C ASP A 961 29.05 -4.23 1.62
N THR A 962 27.88 -4.52 1.00
CA THR A 962 26.94 -5.52 1.52
C THR A 962 27.54 -6.90 1.67
N ASP A 963 28.40 -7.34 0.75
CA ASP A 963 29.05 -8.65 0.79
C ASP A 963 30.16 -8.68 1.85
N LEU A 964 30.87 -7.56 2.01
CA LEU A 964 31.93 -7.43 3.02
C LEU A 964 31.36 -7.42 4.46
N PHE A 965 30.14 -6.92 4.62
CA PHE A 965 29.45 -6.93 5.91
C PHE A 965 28.54 -8.14 6.11
N SER A 966 28.33 -9.00 5.10
CA SER A 966 27.40 -10.14 5.18
C SER A 966 27.74 -11.12 6.32
N GLU A 967 28.98 -11.20 6.74
CA GLU A 967 29.39 -11.98 7.90
C GLU A 967 29.08 -11.29 9.24
N TRP A 968 28.71 -9.98 9.22
CA TRP A 968 28.39 -9.16 10.39
C TRP A 968 26.91 -8.86 10.56
N ILE A 969 26.09 -9.13 9.53
CA ILE A 969 24.64 -9.05 9.51
C ILE A 969 24.03 -10.44 9.72
#